data_b1a2ad51ecf24bd2a48f1146d644a5d8
#
_entry.id   b1a2ad51ecf24bd2a48f1146d644a5d8
#
_cell.length_a   1.000
_cell.length_b   1.000
_cell.length_c   1.000
_cell.angle_alpha   90.00
_cell.angle_beta   90.00
_cell.angle_gamma   90.00
#
_symmetry.space_group_name_H-M   'P 1'
#
loop_
_entity.id
_entity.type
_entity.pdbx_description
1 polymer ?
#
loop_
_entity_poly.entity_id
_entity_poly.type
_entity_poly.pdbx_seq_one_letter_code
_entity_poly.pdbx_strand_id
1 'polypeptide(L)'
;MSPTINLNRKSLALLIAIVCSGSAQGEEYYFDPALLQGATYGQNIARFNEQQTPSGDYLADVYVNGTLVTASTNIRFNAVKEGQQTEPCLPLSVMKAAQIKSLPATDAATECRPLREWVPHAGWQFDSATLRLLLTIPMTELTHKPRGYISPSEWDSGALALFLRHNTNWTHTENTDSHYRYQYLWSGLNMGVNLGLWQVRHQSNLRYANSNQSGSAWRYNSVRTWEQRPVASINSILSLGDSYTDSSLFGSLSFNGAKLVTDERMRPQGKRGYAPEVRGVAASSAHVVVKQLGKVIYETNVPPGPFYIDDLYNTRYQGDLEVEVIEASGKTSRFTVPYSSVPDSVRPGNWHYSLAFGRVRQYYDIENRFFEGTFQHGVNNTITLNLGSRIAQRYQAWLAGGVWATGMGAFDLNATWSNARAEHNDRQQGWRAELSYSKTFTTGTNLVLAAYRYSTNGFRDLQDVLGVRREAKTGIDYYSDTLHQRNRLSATVSQPLGRLGTLNLSASTADYYNNQSRITQLQMGYSNQWRNISYGVNIARQRTTWDYDRFYHGVNEPLDVSSRQKYTETTMSFNVSIPLDWGENRTSVAMNYNQSSQSRSSTVSMTGSSGENSDLSWSVYGGYERYRNSNSDSSAPTTFGGNLQQNTRFGALRANYDQGDNYRQEGLGASGTLVLHPGGLTAGPYTSDTFALIHADGAQGAIVQNGQGAVVDRFGYAILPSLSPYRVNNVTLDTRKMRSDAELTGGSQQIVPYAGAIARVNFATISGKAVLISVKMPDGGIPPMGADVFNGEGTNIGMVGQSGQIYARIAHPSGSLLVRWGTGANQRCRVAYQLDLHTKEPFLYLNKICEKE
;
A
#
# COMPACT_ATOMS: atom_id res chain seq x y z
N MET A 1 44.13 29.18 -34.10
CA MET A 1 44.45 29.84 -32.81
C MET A 1 43.13 30.35 -32.21
N SER A 2 42.51 29.56 -31.36
CA SER A 2 41.31 29.95 -30.61
C SER A 2 41.68 30.14 -29.14
N PRO A 3 41.31 31.21 -28.47
CA PRO A 3 41.66 31.43 -27.07
C PRO A 3 40.75 30.58 -26.17
N THR A 4 41.37 29.69 -25.42
CA THR A 4 40.72 28.97 -24.31
C THR A 4 40.55 29.92 -23.11
N ILE A 5 39.34 30.28 -22.79
CA ILE A 5 38.99 31.04 -21.57
C ILE A 5 39.01 30.06 -20.41
N ASN A 6 40.04 30.19 -19.56
CA ASN A 6 40.16 29.45 -18.30
C ASN A 6 39.30 30.14 -17.23
N LEU A 7 38.05 29.70 -17.05
CA LEU A 7 37.18 30.17 -15.95
C LEU A 7 37.55 29.46 -14.64
N ASN A 8 38.09 30.25 -13.70
CA ASN A 8 38.49 29.82 -12.39
C ASN A 8 37.24 29.34 -11.61
N ARG A 9 37.30 28.17 -10.94
CA ARG A 9 36.19 27.56 -10.18
C ARG A 9 35.51 28.50 -9.18
N LYS A 10 36.22 29.52 -8.67
CA LYS A 10 35.67 30.54 -7.78
C LYS A 10 34.76 31.54 -8.51
N SER A 11 35.04 31.86 -9.76
CA SER A 11 34.22 32.76 -10.58
C SER A 11 32.93 32.09 -11.07
N LEU A 12 32.95 30.77 -11.29
CA LEU A 12 31.76 29.97 -11.62
C LEU A 12 30.82 29.82 -10.41
N ALA A 13 31.38 29.64 -9.22
CA ALA A 13 30.61 29.59 -7.97
C ALA A 13 29.94 30.94 -7.65
N LEU A 14 30.60 32.07 -7.96
CA LEU A 14 30.02 33.40 -7.78
C LEU A 14 28.88 33.70 -8.79
N LEU A 15 29.03 33.23 -10.04
CA LEU A 15 27.98 33.35 -11.05
C LEU A 15 26.76 32.48 -10.74
N ILE A 16 26.97 31.28 -10.21
CA ILE A 16 25.88 30.40 -9.77
C ILE A 16 25.19 30.98 -8.53
N ALA A 17 25.93 31.59 -7.59
CA ALA A 17 25.34 32.24 -6.43
C ALA A 17 24.49 33.48 -6.82
N ILE A 18 24.87 34.22 -7.85
CA ILE A 18 24.10 35.40 -8.34
C ILE A 18 22.86 34.97 -9.13
N VAL A 19 22.89 33.80 -9.82
CA VAL A 19 21.72 33.30 -10.53
C VAL A 19 20.73 32.58 -9.60
N CYS A 20 21.19 32.05 -8.46
CA CYS A 20 20.32 31.44 -7.44
C CYS A 20 19.74 32.40 -6.40
N SER A 21 20.16 33.70 -6.40
CA SER A 21 19.58 34.74 -5.56
C SER A 21 18.44 35.50 -6.22
N GLY A 22 17.91 35.01 -7.35
CA GLY A 22 16.58 35.39 -7.81
C GLY A 22 15.59 34.88 -6.76
N SER A 23 15.26 35.71 -5.76
CA SER A 23 14.08 35.53 -4.94
C SER A 23 12.91 35.23 -5.86
N ALA A 24 12.25 34.09 -5.70
CA ALA A 24 10.91 33.87 -6.20
C ALA A 24 10.02 34.91 -5.48
N GLN A 25 9.93 36.11 -6.04
CA GLN A 25 8.87 37.02 -5.72
C GLN A 25 7.62 36.38 -6.32
N GLY A 26 6.76 35.81 -5.46
CA GLY A 26 5.40 35.57 -5.84
C GLY A 26 4.84 36.85 -6.40
N GLU A 27 4.18 36.82 -7.56
CA GLU A 27 3.50 37.95 -8.10
C GLU A 27 2.52 38.45 -7.03
N GLU A 28 2.83 39.63 -6.46
CA GLU A 28 1.96 40.30 -5.50
C GLU A 28 0.88 40.99 -6.33
N TYR A 29 -0.29 40.34 -6.41
CA TYR A 29 -1.45 40.91 -7.10
C TYR A 29 -1.98 42.07 -6.27
N TYR A 30 -1.74 43.32 -6.72
CA TYR A 30 -2.33 44.51 -6.14
C TYR A 30 -3.62 44.87 -6.86
N PHE A 31 -4.72 44.85 -6.15
CA PHE A 31 -6.00 45.31 -6.66
C PHE A 31 -6.11 46.85 -6.45
N ASP A 32 -6.00 47.61 -7.54
CA ASP A 32 -6.12 49.07 -7.48
C ASP A 32 -7.58 49.47 -7.16
N PRO A 33 -7.84 50.11 -6.03
CA PRO A 33 -9.16 50.61 -5.68
C PRO A 33 -9.76 51.55 -6.70
N ALA A 34 -8.92 52.29 -7.49
CA ALA A 34 -9.34 53.24 -8.48
C ALA A 34 -9.98 52.60 -9.73
N LEU A 35 -9.71 51.31 -9.99
CA LEU A 35 -10.33 50.54 -11.08
C LEU A 35 -11.79 50.17 -10.83
N LEU A 36 -12.30 50.40 -9.61
CA LEU A 36 -13.65 50.07 -9.22
C LEU A 36 -14.48 51.38 -9.21
N GLN A 37 -15.48 51.44 -10.04
CA GLN A 37 -16.40 52.58 -10.09
C GLN A 37 -17.28 52.65 -8.84
N GLY A 38 -16.98 53.61 -7.91
CA GLY A 38 -17.79 53.93 -6.73
C GLY A 38 -16.97 54.17 -5.45
N ALA A 39 -17.09 55.37 -4.89
CA ALA A 39 -16.25 55.91 -3.81
C ALA A 39 -16.35 55.18 -2.42
N THR A 40 -17.24 54.23 -2.22
CA THR A 40 -17.46 53.51 -0.95
C THR A 40 -16.75 52.18 -0.85
N TYR A 41 -16.03 51.76 -1.89
CA TYR A 41 -15.51 50.36 -2.00
C TYR A 41 -14.07 50.17 -1.53
N GLY A 42 -13.31 51.24 -1.27
CA GLY A 42 -11.89 51.20 -0.96
C GLY A 42 -11.55 50.41 0.33
N GLN A 43 -12.43 50.42 1.33
CA GLN A 43 -12.15 49.76 2.62
C GLN A 43 -12.20 48.21 2.54
N ASN A 44 -13.02 47.61 1.67
CA ASN A 44 -13.12 46.17 1.57
C ASN A 44 -12.02 45.57 0.67
N ILE A 45 -11.45 46.33 -0.25
CA ILE A 45 -10.38 45.92 -1.16
C ILE A 45 -9.02 45.97 -0.48
N ALA A 46 -8.82 46.88 0.45
CA ALA A 46 -7.63 46.89 1.29
C ALA A 46 -7.36 45.52 1.96
N ARG A 47 -8.41 44.79 2.29
CA ARG A 47 -8.31 43.43 2.87
C ARG A 47 -7.63 42.43 1.92
N PHE A 48 -7.90 42.52 0.61
CA PHE A 48 -7.27 41.59 -0.36
C PHE A 48 -5.83 42.01 -0.64
N ASN A 49 -5.53 43.30 -0.65
CA ASN A 49 -4.17 43.80 -0.84
C ASN A 49 -3.28 43.59 0.38
N GLU A 50 -3.86 43.60 1.58
CA GLU A 50 -3.11 43.40 2.84
C GLU A 50 -3.05 41.93 3.28
N GLN A 51 -3.53 40.98 2.47
CA GLN A 51 -3.62 39.53 2.80
C GLN A 51 -4.23 39.26 4.20
N GLN A 52 -5.16 40.11 4.64
CA GLN A 52 -5.80 39.93 5.94
C GLN A 52 -6.84 38.82 5.88
N THR A 53 -6.73 37.91 6.82
CA THR A 53 -7.76 36.85 7.02
C THR A 53 -9.03 37.48 7.59
N PRO A 54 -10.21 37.39 6.95
CA PRO A 54 -11.45 37.89 7.52
C PRO A 54 -11.77 37.20 8.86
N SER A 55 -12.47 37.94 9.74
CA SER A 55 -12.99 37.33 10.97
C SER A 55 -14.07 36.30 10.63
N GLY A 56 -14.02 35.12 11.27
CA GLY A 56 -14.94 34.02 11.02
C GLY A 56 -14.42 32.70 11.51
N ASP A 57 -15.21 31.65 11.30
CA ASP A 57 -14.83 30.26 11.63
C ASP A 57 -14.29 29.56 10.38
N TYR A 58 -13.08 29.02 10.46
CA TYR A 58 -12.42 28.34 9.37
C TYR A 58 -12.09 26.90 9.77
N LEU A 59 -12.45 25.96 8.91
CA LEU A 59 -12.02 24.57 9.06
C LEU A 59 -10.62 24.45 8.50
N ALA A 60 -9.60 24.43 9.37
CA ALA A 60 -8.20 24.52 8.97
C ALA A 60 -7.37 23.36 9.48
N ASP A 61 -6.36 23.00 8.70
CA ASP A 61 -5.30 22.11 9.13
C ASP A 61 -4.23 22.92 9.88
N VAL A 62 -3.93 22.54 11.12
CA VAL A 62 -2.98 23.27 11.96
C VAL A 62 -1.62 22.60 11.92
N TYR A 63 -0.62 23.37 11.52
CA TYR A 63 0.79 22.95 11.50
C TYR A 63 1.60 23.70 12.56
N VAL A 64 2.49 23.01 13.24
CA VAL A 64 3.49 23.59 14.14
C VAL A 64 4.89 23.31 13.60
N ASN A 65 5.64 24.36 13.29
CA ASN A 65 6.99 24.26 12.71
C ASN A 65 7.06 23.31 11.51
N GLY A 66 6.04 23.36 10.64
CA GLY A 66 5.92 22.54 9.42
C GLY A 66 5.40 21.11 9.65
N THR A 67 5.06 20.72 10.88
CA THR A 67 4.47 19.40 11.21
C THR A 67 2.98 19.57 11.44
N LEU A 68 2.14 18.77 10.76
CA LEU A 68 0.70 18.71 11.00
C LEU A 68 0.43 18.24 12.44
N VAL A 69 -0.38 19.01 13.17
CA VAL A 69 -0.74 18.76 14.56
C VAL A 69 -2.19 18.32 14.69
N THR A 70 -3.09 19.01 14.02
CA THR A 70 -4.50 18.65 13.93
C THR A 70 -5.01 18.94 12.52
N ALA A 71 -5.84 18.05 11.99
CA ALA A 71 -6.48 18.22 10.69
C ALA A 71 -7.93 18.69 10.87
N SER A 72 -8.42 19.47 9.89
CA SER A 72 -9.83 19.87 9.79
C SER A 72 -10.42 20.40 11.10
N THR A 73 -9.66 21.26 11.78
CA THR A 73 -10.05 21.84 13.08
C THR A 73 -10.73 23.18 12.87
N ASN A 74 -11.84 23.41 13.55
CA ASN A 74 -12.52 24.71 13.51
C ASN A 74 -11.71 25.76 14.29
N ILE A 75 -11.17 26.74 13.59
CA ILE A 75 -10.38 27.85 14.14
C ILE A 75 -11.15 29.14 13.92
N ARG A 76 -11.46 29.85 15.01
CA ARG A 76 -12.11 31.15 14.96
C ARG A 76 -11.07 32.26 14.86
N PHE A 77 -11.22 33.13 13.89
CA PHE A 77 -10.45 34.36 13.76
C PHE A 77 -11.24 35.53 14.33
N ASN A 78 -10.74 36.16 15.39
CA ASN A 78 -11.37 37.30 16.05
C ASN A 78 -10.69 38.61 15.61
N ALA A 79 -11.48 39.64 15.40
CA ALA A 79 -10.94 40.96 15.17
C ALA A 79 -10.42 41.54 16.52
N VAL A 80 -9.20 42.00 16.56
CA VAL A 80 -8.55 42.53 17.80
C VAL A 80 -9.03 43.96 18.08
N LYS A 81 -9.33 44.79 17.05
CA LYS A 81 -9.98 46.11 17.11
C LYS A 81 -10.64 46.35 15.77
N GLU A 82 -11.68 47.24 15.74
CA GLU A 82 -12.28 47.66 14.48
C GLU A 82 -11.23 48.19 13.49
N GLY A 83 -11.08 47.52 12.35
CA GLY A 83 -10.11 47.88 11.29
C GLY A 83 -8.69 47.35 11.46
N GLN A 84 -8.38 46.51 12.45
CA GLN A 84 -7.07 45.86 12.67
C GLN A 84 -7.07 44.36 12.42
N GLN A 85 -5.86 43.81 12.27
CA GLN A 85 -5.57 42.37 12.00
C GLN A 85 -6.41 41.44 12.88
N THR A 86 -6.93 40.42 12.25
CA THR A 86 -7.57 39.29 12.97
C THR A 86 -6.53 38.38 13.58
N GLU A 87 -6.83 37.80 14.74
CA GLU A 87 -5.97 36.80 15.38
C GLU A 87 -6.73 35.46 15.53
N PRO A 88 -6.03 34.32 15.28
CA PRO A 88 -6.63 33.01 15.49
C PRO A 88 -6.80 32.75 16.99
N CYS A 89 -8.01 32.36 17.35
CA CYS A 89 -8.37 31.90 18.68
C CYS A 89 -8.13 30.38 18.75
N LEU A 90 -7.09 29.94 19.46
CA LEU A 90 -6.64 28.56 19.48
C LEU A 90 -7.19 27.86 20.72
N PRO A 91 -7.95 26.75 20.53
CA PRO A 91 -8.45 25.98 21.64
C PRO A 91 -7.34 25.17 22.33
N LEU A 92 -7.54 24.90 23.62
CA LEU A 92 -6.60 24.12 24.47
C LEU A 92 -6.30 22.73 23.85
N SER A 93 -7.23 22.14 23.14
CA SER A 93 -7.06 20.86 22.43
C SER A 93 -5.94 20.93 21.40
N VAL A 94 -5.87 22.02 20.63
CA VAL A 94 -4.82 22.26 19.64
C VAL A 94 -3.47 22.44 20.33
N MET A 95 -3.42 23.17 21.45
CA MET A 95 -2.21 23.40 22.22
C MET A 95 -1.69 22.12 22.87
N LYS A 96 -2.58 21.28 23.37
CA LYS A 96 -2.25 19.94 23.89
C LYS A 96 -1.71 19.03 22.77
N ALA A 97 -2.35 19.05 21.61
CA ALA A 97 -1.88 18.29 20.44
C ALA A 97 -0.51 18.80 19.94
N ALA A 98 -0.28 20.12 20.00
CA ALA A 98 1.02 20.76 19.72
C ALA A 98 2.10 20.40 20.76
N GLN A 99 1.72 19.82 21.90
CA GLN A 99 2.62 19.45 23.03
C GLN A 99 3.50 20.58 23.54
N ILE A 100 2.87 21.68 23.81
CA ILE A 100 3.51 22.79 24.50
C ILE A 100 3.83 22.37 25.95
N LYS A 101 5.05 22.66 26.43
CA LYS A 101 5.51 22.26 27.77
C LYS A 101 4.73 22.93 28.91
N SER A 102 4.38 24.19 28.75
CA SER A 102 3.83 25.05 29.81
C SER A 102 2.37 25.37 29.52
N LEU A 103 1.47 24.37 29.55
CA LEU A 103 0.05 24.62 29.47
C LEU A 103 -0.55 24.82 30.87
N PRO A 104 -1.42 25.82 31.06
CA PRO A 104 -2.12 26.01 32.32
C PRO A 104 -3.02 24.81 32.66
N ALA A 105 -3.07 24.43 33.92
CA ALA A 105 -3.87 23.31 34.45
C ALA A 105 -5.39 23.62 34.54
N THR A 106 -5.96 24.37 33.58
CA THR A 106 -7.37 24.73 33.61
C THR A 106 -8.22 23.76 32.79
N ASP A 107 -9.30 23.27 33.37
CA ASP A 107 -10.26 22.33 32.78
C ASP A 107 -11.22 22.94 31.75
N ALA A 108 -11.08 24.19 31.36
CA ALA A 108 -11.94 24.85 30.38
C ALA A 108 -11.54 24.43 28.94
N ALA A 109 -11.94 23.25 28.52
CA ALA A 109 -11.69 22.72 27.18
C ALA A 109 -12.29 23.54 26.03
N THR A 110 -13.14 24.52 26.34
CA THR A 110 -13.85 25.38 25.38
C THR A 110 -13.28 26.80 25.29
N GLU A 111 -12.36 27.19 26.15
CA GLU A 111 -11.77 28.52 26.13
C GLU A 111 -10.69 28.61 25.07
N CYS A 112 -10.92 29.36 24.00
CA CYS A 112 -9.88 29.65 23.03
C CYS A 112 -9.18 30.98 23.38
N ARG A 113 -7.87 31.05 23.13
CA ARG A 113 -7.02 32.22 23.41
C ARG A 113 -6.10 32.53 22.23
N PRO A 114 -5.67 33.77 22.04
CA PRO A 114 -4.62 34.13 21.09
C PRO A 114 -3.33 33.33 21.33
N LEU A 115 -2.60 33.01 20.24
CA LEU A 115 -1.39 32.19 20.34
C LEU A 115 -0.34 32.77 21.32
N ARG A 116 -0.19 34.09 21.35
CA ARG A 116 0.79 34.79 22.20
C ARG A 116 0.51 34.67 23.69
N GLU A 117 -0.74 34.44 24.05
CA GLU A 117 -1.10 34.15 25.46
C GLU A 117 -0.76 32.73 25.86
N TRP A 118 -0.73 31.79 24.90
CA TRP A 118 -0.28 30.43 25.14
C TRP A 118 1.23 30.33 25.18
N VAL A 119 1.92 30.97 24.22
CA VAL A 119 3.37 30.89 24.06
C VAL A 119 3.92 32.26 23.69
N PRO A 120 4.67 32.93 24.57
CA PRO A 120 5.37 34.16 24.23
C PRO A 120 6.31 33.96 23.03
N HIS A 121 6.41 34.95 22.15
CA HIS A 121 7.25 34.92 20.94
C HIS A 121 6.86 33.90 19.87
N ALA A 122 5.70 33.27 19.96
CA ALA A 122 5.15 32.46 18.88
C ALA A 122 4.56 33.33 17.77
N GLY A 123 4.67 32.87 16.55
CA GLY A 123 4.09 33.50 15.35
C GLY A 123 3.07 32.57 14.67
N TRP A 124 2.21 33.16 13.82
CA TRP A 124 1.29 32.39 13.03
C TRP A 124 1.15 33.00 11.62
N GLN A 125 0.80 32.15 10.65
CA GLN A 125 0.45 32.52 9.28
C GLN A 125 -0.71 31.63 8.83
N PHE A 126 -1.72 32.22 8.20
CA PHE A 126 -2.85 31.48 7.65
C PHE A 126 -2.83 31.54 6.12
N ASP A 127 -2.83 30.40 5.47
CA ASP A 127 -3.00 30.25 4.04
C ASP A 127 -4.47 29.93 3.75
N SER A 128 -5.21 30.91 3.30
CA SER A 128 -6.64 30.78 3.00
C SER A 128 -6.91 29.94 1.76
N ALA A 129 -5.94 29.82 0.83
CA ALA A 129 -6.10 29.03 -0.38
C ALA A 129 -6.05 27.52 -0.10
N THR A 130 -5.22 27.14 0.87
CA THR A 130 -5.08 25.72 1.27
C THR A 130 -5.72 25.41 2.62
N LEU A 131 -6.34 26.39 3.29
CA LEU A 131 -6.93 26.30 4.62
C LEU A 131 -5.95 25.76 5.66
N ARG A 132 -4.71 26.27 5.65
CA ARG A 132 -3.65 25.86 6.56
C ARG A 132 -3.26 26.97 7.51
N LEU A 133 -3.28 26.66 8.80
CA LEU A 133 -2.76 27.52 9.84
C LEU A 133 -1.36 27.05 10.25
N LEU A 134 -0.35 27.85 9.94
CA LEU A 134 1.04 27.58 10.23
C LEU A 134 1.42 28.31 11.53
N LEU A 135 1.76 27.57 12.57
CA LEU A 135 2.23 28.09 13.83
C LEU A 135 3.75 27.93 13.93
N THR A 136 4.44 29.04 14.22
CA THR A 136 5.87 29.02 14.52
C THR A 136 6.08 29.16 16.02
N ILE A 137 6.52 28.08 16.66
CA ILE A 137 6.69 27.99 18.12
C ILE A 137 8.16 27.73 18.44
N PRO A 138 8.78 28.47 19.38
CA PRO A 138 10.15 28.19 19.79
C PRO A 138 10.33 26.74 20.23
N MET A 139 11.39 26.05 19.77
CA MET A 139 11.65 24.64 20.09
C MET A 139 11.84 24.38 21.59
N THR A 140 12.24 25.40 22.34
CA THR A 140 12.35 25.35 23.81
C THR A 140 11.01 25.15 24.52
N GLU A 141 9.93 25.63 23.91
CA GLU A 141 8.56 25.53 24.42
C GLU A 141 7.84 24.24 24.00
N LEU A 142 8.41 23.49 23.06
CA LEU A 142 7.85 22.24 22.58
C LEU A 142 8.51 21.03 23.26
N THR A 143 7.72 20.01 23.56
CA THR A 143 8.24 18.69 23.90
C THR A 143 8.87 18.06 22.68
N HIS A 144 10.14 17.63 22.78
CA HIS A 144 10.86 17.03 21.64
C HIS A 144 10.16 15.76 21.15
N LYS A 145 9.62 15.80 19.93
CA LYS A 145 9.00 14.64 19.26
C LYS A 145 9.90 14.16 18.13
N PRO A 146 9.99 12.85 17.93
CA PRO A 146 10.60 12.30 16.73
C PRO A 146 9.85 12.77 15.48
N ARG A 147 10.59 13.08 14.41
CA ARG A 147 10.00 13.49 13.13
C ARG A 147 8.99 12.46 12.61
N GLY A 148 7.78 12.94 12.23
CA GLY A 148 6.67 12.10 11.76
C GLY A 148 5.89 11.41 12.89
N TYR A 149 5.98 11.91 14.12
CA TYR A 149 5.11 11.45 15.21
C TYR A 149 3.71 12.04 15.05
N ILE A 150 2.72 11.19 15.17
CA ILE A 150 1.31 11.54 15.24
C ILE A 150 0.76 10.96 16.54
N SER A 151 0.06 11.79 17.31
CA SER A 151 -0.51 11.34 18.58
C SER A 151 -1.52 10.20 18.36
N PRO A 152 -1.52 9.14 19.19
CA PRO A 152 -2.54 8.12 19.13
C PRO A 152 -3.99 8.64 19.28
N SER A 153 -4.18 9.83 19.86
CA SER A 153 -5.48 10.50 19.95
C SER A 153 -6.03 10.97 18.61
N GLU A 154 -5.14 11.17 17.62
CA GLU A 154 -5.50 11.58 16.26
C GLU A 154 -5.79 10.38 15.34
N TRP A 155 -5.63 9.16 15.84
CA TRP A 155 -5.83 7.97 15.01
C TRP A 155 -7.31 7.59 14.94
N ASP A 156 -7.84 7.54 13.72
CA ASP A 156 -9.22 7.18 13.44
C ASP A 156 -9.41 5.65 13.48
N SER A 157 -10.31 5.19 14.35
CA SER A 157 -10.69 3.77 14.45
C SER A 157 -11.53 3.27 13.27
N GLY A 158 -12.03 4.19 12.43
CA GLY A 158 -12.86 3.89 11.28
C GLY A 158 -14.33 3.73 11.58
N ALA A 159 -15.12 3.50 10.53
CA ALA A 159 -16.55 3.30 10.58
C ALA A 159 -16.90 1.84 10.90
N LEU A 160 -18.09 1.65 11.48
CA LEU A 160 -18.76 0.35 11.53
C LEU A 160 -19.12 -0.05 10.09
N ALA A 161 -18.49 -1.09 9.58
CA ALA A 161 -18.77 -1.59 8.24
C ALA A 161 -18.38 -3.07 8.10
N LEU A 162 -19.08 -3.76 7.20
CA LEU A 162 -18.73 -5.10 6.73
C LEU A 162 -18.21 -4.99 5.29
N PHE A 163 -17.15 -5.69 4.97
CA PHE A 163 -16.64 -5.74 3.60
C PHE A 163 -16.41 -7.16 3.10
N LEU A 164 -16.52 -7.30 1.79
CA LEU A 164 -16.13 -8.49 1.03
C LEU A 164 -15.24 -8.06 -0.11
N ARG A 165 -13.99 -8.50 -0.08
CA ARG A 165 -13.04 -8.39 -1.21
C ARG A 165 -13.03 -9.70 -1.97
N HIS A 166 -13.11 -9.63 -3.28
CA HIS A 166 -13.01 -10.81 -4.12
C HIS A 166 -11.98 -10.61 -5.24
N ASN A 167 -11.27 -11.67 -5.55
CA ASN A 167 -10.47 -11.79 -6.76
C ASN A 167 -10.81 -13.13 -7.39
N THR A 168 -11.52 -13.07 -8.49
CA THR A 168 -12.09 -14.24 -9.17
C THR A 168 -11.48 -14.36 -10.54
N ASN A 169 -10.95 -15.54 -10.87
CA ASN A 169 -10.34 -15.86 -12.15
C ASN A 169 -10.95 -17.17 -12.66
N TRP A 170 -11.38 -17.14 -13.89
CA TRP A 170 -11.85 -18.31 -14.64
C TRP A 170 -10.95 -18.53 -15.84
N THR A 171 -10.60 -19.79 -16.08
CA THR A 171 -9.81 -20.22 -17.23
C THR A 171 -10.51 -21.42 -17.89
N HIS A 172 -10.49 -21.43 -19.21
CA HIS A 172 -10.88 -22.54 -20.04
C HIS A 172 -9.71 -22.89 -20.96
N THR A 173 -9.23 -24.12 -20.88
CA THR A 173 -8.15 -24.63 -21.72
C THR A 173 -8.64 -25.83 -22.49
N GLU A 174 -8.39 -25.83 -23.78
CA GLU A 174 -8.67 -26.94 -24.70
C GLU A 174 -7.35 -27.35 -25.38
N ASN A 175 -6.99 -28.61 -25.23
CA ASN A 175 -5.94 -29.22 -26.02
C ASN A 175 -6.53 -29.79 -27.29
N THR A 176 -6.13 -29.27 -28.45
CA THR A 176 -6.73 -29.61 -29.74
C THR A 176 -6.39 -31.02 -30.22
N ASP A 177 -5.24 -31.56 -29.83
CA ASP A 177 -4.76 -32.89 -30.24
C ASP A 177 -5.45 -34.01 -29.45
N SER A 178 -5.51 -33.85 -28.14
CA SER A 178 -6.12 -34.85 -27.24
C SER A 178 -7.60 -34.59 -26.97
N HIS A 179 -8.16 -33.51 -27.47
CA HIS A 179 -9.51 -33.04 -27.16
C HIS A 179 -9.79 -32.95 -25.66
N TYR A 180 -8.73 -32.79 -24.85
CA TYR A 180 -8.85 -32.58 -23.43
C TYR A 180 -9.30 -31.15 -23.14
N ARG A 181 -10.42 -31.00 -22.43
CA ARG A 181 -10.96 -29.72 -21.98
C ARG A 181 -10.90 -29.64 -20.49
N TYR A 182 -10.40 -28.48 -20.00
CA TYR A 182 -10.30 -28.17 -18.60
C TYR A 182 -10.81 -26.78 -18.33
N GLN A 183 -11.71 -26.67 -17.36
CA GLN A 183 -12.21 -25.41 -16.84
C GLN A 183 -11.81 -25.28 -15.38
N TYR A 184 -11.31 -24.13 -15.02
CA TYR A 184 -10.92 -23.84 -13.68
C TYR A 184 -11.41 -22.45 -13.27
N LEU A 185 -12.07 -22.36 -12.12
CA LEU A 185 -12.41 -21.11 -11.48
C LEU A 185 -11.81 -21.07 -10.09
N TRP A 186 -11.12 -20.00 -9.80
CA TRP A 186 -10.63 -19.70 -8.47
C TRP A 186 -11.16 -18.36 -8.02
N SER A 187 -11.69 -18.28 -6.81
CA SER A 187 -12.11 -17.03 -6.18
C SER A 187 -11.53 -16.93 -4.79
N GLY A 188 -10.61 -15.99 -4.61
CA GLY A 188 -10.12 -15.59 -3.29
C GLY A 188 -11.10 -14.62 -2.65
N LEU A 189 -11.58 -14.95 -1.46
CA LEU A 189 -12.56 -14.17 -0.71
C LEU A 189 -11.94 -13.71 0.61
N ASN A 190 -11.98 -12.41 0.86
CA ASN A 190 -11.57 -11.81 2.11
C ASN A 190 -12.72 -11.00 2.69
N MET A 191 -13.26 -11.45 3.79
CA MET A 191 -14.36 -10.79 4.49
C MET A 191 -13.87 -10.17 5.78
N GLY A 192 -14.50 -9.09 6.20
CA GLY A 192 -14.20 -8.50 7.48
C GLY A 192 -15.30 -7.59 7.99
N VAL A 193 -15.35 -7.46 9.29
CA VAL A 193 -16.20 -6.50 9.99
C VAL A 193 -15.38 -5.72 11.00
N ASN A 194 -15.61 -4.41 11.07
CA ASN A 194 -14.97 -3.52 12.02
C ASN A 194 -16.01 -3.05 13.06
N LEU A 195 -15.69 -3.24 14.34
CA LEU A 195 -16.49 -2.83 15.50
C LEU A 195 -15.59 -1.96 16.41
N GLY A 196 -15.47 -0.67 16.08
CA GLY A 196 -14.48 0.20 16.67
C GLY A 196 -13.06 -0.33 16.38
N LEU A 197 -12.26 -0.56 17.43
CA LEU A 197 -10.91 -1.11 17.29
C LEU A 197 -10.87 -2.63 17.07
N TRP A 198 -11.96 -3.35 17.29
CA TRP A 198 -12.03 -4.77 17.02
C TRP A 198 -12.30 -5.04 15.54
N GLN A 199 -11.56 -5.97 14.99
CA GLN A 199 -11.58 -6.31 13.57
C GLN A 199 -11.64 -7.82 13.41
N VAL A 200 -12.80 -8.34 12.98
CA VAL A 200 -12.95 -9.75 12.62
C VAL A 200 -12.64 -9.94 11.14
N ARG A 201 -11.88 -10.95 10.81
CA ARG A 201 -11.41 -11.24 9.46
C ARG A 201 -11.57 -12.71 9.13
N HIS A 202 -11.97 -12.98 7.91
CA HIS A 202 -12.08 -14.33 7.37
C HIS A 202 -11.50 -14.36 5.95
N GLN A 203 -10.59 -15.29 5.71
CA GLN A 203 -10.02 -15.57 4.39
C GLN A 203 -10.39 -16.97 3.95
N SER A 204 -10.87 -17.09 2.74
CA SER A 204 -11.24 -18.35 2.13
C SER A 204 -10.97 -18.33 0.63
N ASN A 205 -10.97 -19.49 0.01
CA ASN A 205 -10.99 -19.61 -1.44
C ASN A 205 -12.03 -20.63 -1.86
N LEU A 206 -12.65 -20.33 -2.99
CA LEU A 206 -13.58 -21.20 -3.69
C LEU A 206 -12.92 -21.63 -5.00
N ARG A 207 -12.89 -22.94 -5.25
CA ARG A 207 -12.33 -23.53 -6.46
C ARG A 207 -13.38 -24.37 -7.15
N TYR A 208 -13.46 -24.23 -8.45
CA TYR A 208 -14.20 -25.12 -9.32
C TYR A 208 -13.25 -25.65 -10.37
N ALA A 209 -13.21 -26.95 -10.52
CA ALA A 209 -12.45 -27.62 -11.58
C ALA A 209 -13.40 -28.54 -12.34
N ASN A 210 -13.33 -28.53 -13.64
CA ASN A 210 -14.12 -29.40 -14.51
C ASN A 210 -13.25 -29.86 -15.68
N SER A 211 -13.22 -31.16 -15.91
CA SER A 211 -12.60 -31.71 -17.12
C SER A 211 -13.50 -32.77 -17.75
N ASN A 212 -13.34 -32.95 -19.05
CA ASN A 212 -14.08 -34.00 -19.78
C ASN A 212 -13.62 -35.41 -19.41
N GLN A 213 -12.53 -35.57 -18.63
CA GLN A 213 -12.06 -36.87 -18.16
C GLN A 213 -12.42 -37.18 -16.70
N SER A 214 -12.39 -36.17 -15.82
CA SER A 214 -12.60 -36.36 -14.39
C SER A 214 -13.87 -35.72 -13.82
N GLY A 215 -14.67 -35.09 -14.69
CA GLY A 215 -15.90 -34.41 -14.27
C GLY A 215 -15.68 -33.12 -13.53
N SER A 216 -16.70 -32.64 -12.80
CA SER A 216 -16.68 -31.36 -12.10
C SER A 216 -16.61 -31.50 -10.58
N ALA A 217 -15.87 -30.63 -9.93
CA ALA A 217 -15.79 -30.57 -8.46
C ALA A 217 -15.72 -29.13 -7.95
N TRP A 218 -16.49 -28.83 -6.91
CA TRP A 218 -16.36 -27.63 -6.12
C TRP A 218 -15.60 -27.90 -4.84
N ARG A 219 -14.69 -27.00 -4.50
CA ARG A 219 -13.95 -27.06 -3.22
C ARG A 219 -13.92 -25.70 -2.58
N TYR A 220 -14.50 -25.58 -1.39
CA TYR A 220 -14.34 -24.43 -0.53
C TYR A 220 -13.25 -24.73 0.51
N ASN A 221 -12.32 -23.80 0.67
CA ASN A 221 -11.25 -23.92 1.65
C ASN A 221 -11.21 -22.65 2.52
N SER A 222 -11.49 -22.82 3.81
CA SER A 222 -11.25 -21.77 4.81
C SER A 222 -9.75 -21.69 5.10
N VAL A 223 -9.14 -20.56 4.77
CA VAL A 223 -7.69 -20.37 4.99
C VAL A 223 -7.44 -20.00 6.44
N ARG A 224 -8.11 -18.97 6.94
CA ARG A 224 -8.00 -18.53 8.33
C ARG A 224 -9.16 -17.64 8.75
N THR A 225 -9.49 -17.71 10.05
CA THR A 225 -10.43 -16.79 10.70
C THR A 225 -9.77 -16.25 11.96
N TRP A 226 -9.73 -14.93 12.10
CA TRP A 226 -9.12 -14.32 13.27
C TRP A 226 -9.82 -13.01 13.62
N GLU A 227 -9.64 -12.65 14.85
CA GLU A 227 -10.03 -11.38 15.43
C GLU A 227 -8.76 -10.64 15.85
N GLN A 228 -8.70 -9.34 15.64
CA GLN A 228 -7.54 -8.54 16.03
C GLN A 228 -7.94 -7.17 16.56
N ARG A 229 -7.09 -6.65 17.44
CA ARG A 229 -7.23 -5.31 18.01
C ARG A 229 -5.86 -4.65 18.17
N PRO A 230 -5.67 -3.42 17.67
CA PRO A 230 -4.50 -2.62 17.99
C PRO A 230 -4.53 -2.15 19.46
N VAL A 231 -3.38 -2.20 20.12
CA VAL A 231 -3.16 -1.74 21.52
C VAL A 231 -2.09 -0.65 21.48
N ALA A 232 -2.51 0.59 21.31
CA ALA A 232 -1.63 1.74 21.08
C ALA A 232 -0.66 1.99 22.26
N SER A 233 -1.08 1.76 23.50
CA SER A 233 -0.27 1.99 24.71
C SER A 233 1.04 1.19 24.74
N ILE A 234 1.08 0.05 24.07
CA ILE A 234 2.26 -0.84 24.00
C ILE A 234 2.73 -1.06 22.55
N ASN A 235 2.23 -0.27 21.60
CA ASN A 235 2.53 -0.37 20.16
C ASN A 235 2.40 -1.80 19.63
N SER A 236 1.30 -2.49 19.94
CA SER A 236 1.14 -3.91 19.64
C SER A 236 -0.24 -4.24 19.08
N ILE A 237 -0.33 -5.40 18.45
CA ILE A 237 -1.59 -5.99 17.99
C ILE A 237 -1.84 -7.27 18.76
N LEU A 238 -3.00 -7.35 19.39
CA LEU A 238 -3.57 -8.58 19.94
C LEU A 238 -4.36 -9.27 18.82
N SER A 239 -4.10 -10.57 18.59
CA SER A 239 -4.84 -11.40 17.64
C SER A 239 -5.32 -12.67 18.31
N LEU A 240 -6.56 -13.06 18.05
CA LEU A 240 -7.20 -14.27 18.56
C LEU A 240 -7.69 -15.10 17.37
N GLY A 241 -7.62 -16.42 17.46
CA GLY A 241 -8.02 -17.34 16.39
C GLY A 241 -6.85 -17.81 15.53
N ASP A 242 -7.06 -17.95 14.22
CA ASP A 242 -6.05 -18.47 13.31
C ASP A 242 -4.98 -17.43 13.03
N SER A 243 -3.76 -17.73 13.38
CA SER A 243 -2.62 -16.82 13.27
C SER A 243 -1.34 -17.60 12.91
N TYR A 244 -0.27 -16.85 12.85
CA TYR A 244 1.07 -17.39 12.63
C TYR A 244 2.02 -16.79 13.66
N THR A 245 3.00 -17.58 14.13
CA THR A 245 4.02 -17.05 15.02
C THR A 245 4.92 -16.06 14.29
N ASP A 246 5.66 -15.28 15.02
CA ASP A 246 6.68 -14.41 14.44
C ASP A 246 7.83 -15.26 13.88
N SER A 247 8.40 -14.82 12.78
CA SER A 247 9.44 -15.55 12.06
C SER A 247 10.83 -14.93 12.21
N SER A 248 10.98 -13.92 13.04
CA SER A 248 12.26 -13.24 13.21
C SER A 248 13.35 -14.16 13.79
N LEU A 249 13.03 -14.94 14.78
CA LEU A 249 14.00 -15.79 15.51
C LEU A 249 13.76 -17.30 15.35
N PHE A 250 12.51 -17.71 15.23
CA PHE A 250 12.15 -19.12 14.98
C PHE A 250 11.44 -19.26 13.63
N GLY A 251 11.39 -20.48 13.09
CA GLY A 251 10.53 -20.79 11.95
C GLY A 251 9.06 -20.54 12.28
N SER A 252 8.31 -19.94 11.33
CA SER A 252 6.90 -19.60 11.54
C SER A 252 6.03 -20.86 11.67
N LEU A 253 5.11 -20.86 12.63
CA LEU A 253 4.09 -21.89 12.83
C LEU A 253 2.70 -21.32 12.55
N SER A 254 1.89 -22.06 11.79
CA SER A 254 0.47 -21.78 11.66
C SER A 254 -0.27 -22.36 12.86
N PHE A 255 -1.00 -21.56 13.60
CA PHE A 255 -1.67 -21.99 14.82
C PHE A 255 -3.04 -21.35 15.01
N ASN A 256 -3.83 -21.94 15.90
CA ASN A 256 -5.06 -21.35 16.41
C ASN A 256 -4.88 -21.06 17.90
N GLY A 257 -5.09 -19.82 18.31
CA GLY A 257 -4.85 -19.39 19.68
C GLY A 257 -4.80 -17.88 19.84
N ALA A 258 -3.95 -17.39 20.73
CA ALA A 258 -3.74 -15.98 21.02
C ALA A 258 -2.31 -15.54 20.65
N LYS A 259 -2.17 -14.34 20.10
CA LYS A 259 -0.89 -13.72 19.77
C LYS A 259 -0.90 -12.25 20.16
N LEU A 260 0.18 -11.80 20.79
CA LEU A 260 0.46 -10.40 21.04
C LEU A 260 1.82 -10.07 20.41
N VAL A 261 1.86 -9.13 19.49
CA VAL A 261 3.08 -8.78 18.74
C VAL A 261 3.23 -7.27 18.59
N THR A 262 4.45 -6.78 18.74
CA THR A 262 4.77 -5.37 18.46
C THR A 262 4.44 -5.01 17.01
N ASP A 263 3.70 -3.92 16.81
CA ASP A 263 3.43 -3.33 15.50
C ASP A 263 4.29 -2.08 15.30
N GLU A 264 5.36 -2.22 14.55
CA GLU A 264 6.27 -1.11 14.27
C GLU A 264 5.64 0.02 13.47
N ARG A 265 4.51 -0.23 12.80
CA ARG A 265 3.76 0.81 12.07
C ARG A 265 3.20 1.89 13.00
N MET A 266 2.99 1.57 14.28
CA MET A 266 2.57 2.53 15.30
C MET A 266 3.71 3.47 15.72
N ARG A 267 4.95 3.14 15.39
CA ARG A 267 6.12 3.97 15.69
C ARG A 267 6.32 5.05 14.62
N PRO A 268 6.95 6.18 14.97
CA PRO A 268 7.34 7.21 14.00
C PRO A 268 8.20 6.65 12.88
N GLN A 269 8.13 7.25 11.69
CA GLN A 269 8.74 6.74 10.47
C GLN A 269 10.26 6.47 10.60
N GLY A 270 10.97 7.31 11.36
CA GLY A 270 12.39 7.17 11.58
C GLY A 270 12.80 5.95 12.43
N LYS A 271 11.87 5.07 12.85
CA LYS A 271 12.10 3.94 13.78
C LYS A 271 11.65 2.57 13.23
N ARG A 272 11.47 2.40 11.92
CA ARG A 272 10.85 1.19 11.28
C ARG A 272 11.79 0.38 10.36
N GLY A 273 11.44 -0.90 10.01
CA GLY A 273 12.17 -1.89 9.18
C GLY A 273 11.38 -2.61 8.04
N TYR A 274 11.81 -3.61 7.37
CA TYR A 274 11.85 -4.19 5.98
C TYR A 274 10.83 -5.27 5.49
N ALA A 275 10.70 -5.57 4.10
CA ALA A 275 10.00 -6.72 3.42
C ALA A 275 10.44 -6.98 1.93
N PRO A 276 10.27 -8.22 1.32
CA PRO A 276 10.77 -8.56 -0.02
C PRO A 276 9.75 -8.63 -1.17
N GLU A 277 10.26 -8.61 -2.43
CA GLU A 277 9.57 -8.61 -3.72
C GLU A 277 9.79 -9.91 -4.51
N VAL A 278 8.80 -10.39 -5.28
CA VAL A 278 8.95 -11.52 -6.21
C VAL A 278 9.08 -11.03 -7.64
N ARG A 279 10.14 -11.44 -8.32
CA ARG A 279 10.37 -11.15 -9.74
C ARG A 279 10.56 -12.44 -10.51
N GLY A 280 9.94 -12.55 -11.67
CA GLY A 280 10.06 -13.73 -12.52
C GLY A 280 9.84 -13.39 -14.00
N VAL A 281 9.90 -14.41 -14.84
CA VAL A 281 9.64 -14.30 -16.28
C VAL A 281 8.67 -15.39 -16.69
N ALA A 282 7.63 -15.04 -17.41
CA ALA A 282 6.68 -15.96 -18.05
C ALA A 282 6.91 -16.03 -19.56
N ALA A 283 6.92 -17.23 -20.12
CA ALA A 283 7.12 -17.42 -21.56
C ALA A 283 5.85 -17.19 -22.39
N SER A 284 4.70 -17.45 -21.78
CA SER A 284 3.35 -17.20 -22.33
C SER A 284 2.50 -16.50 -21.28
N SER A 285 1.22 -16.26 -21.51
CA SER A 285 0.29 -15.96 -20.41
C SER A 285 0.38 -17.09 -19.41
N ALA A 286 0.71 -16.76 -18.19
CA ALA A 286 0.94 -17.76 -17.17
C ALA A 286 0.12 -17.49 -15.91
N HIS A 287 -0.29 -18.57 -15.27
CA HIS A 287 -0.86 -18.53 -13.94
C HIS A 287 0.28 -18.68 -12.92
N VAL A 288 0.55 -17.61 -12.17
CA VAL A 288 1.60 -17.59 -11.16
C VAL A 288 1.00 -17.93 -9.81
N VAL A 289 1.50 -18.98 -9.20
CA VAL A 289 1.11 -19.43 -7.87
C VAL A 289 2.29 -19.25 -6.94
N VAL A 290 2.13 -18.42 -5.92
CA VAL A 290 3.15 -18.23 -4.87
C VAL A 290 2.72 -19.04 -3.65
N LYS A 291 3.56 -19.99 -3.29
CA LYS A 291 3.38 -20.84 -2.11
C LYS A 291 4.41 -20.48 -1.05
N GLN A 292 4.02 -20.60 0.18
CA GLN A 292 4.93 -20.54 1.31
C GLN A 292 4.59 -21.68 2.27
N LEU A 293 5.59 -22.46 2.65
CA LEU A 293 5.39 -23.67 3.47
C LEU A 293 4.30 -24.60 2.89
N GLY A 294 4.29 -24.78 1.57
CA GLY A 294 3.33 -25.61 0.85
C GLY A 294 1.90 -25.04 0.74
N LYS A 295 1.65 -23.83 1.27
CA LYS A 295 0.33 -23.16 1.18
C LYS A 295 0.36 -22.07 0.12
N VAL A 296 -0.67 -22.03 -0.71
CA VAL A 296 -0.86 -20.95 -1.68
C VAL A 296 -1.21 -19.68 -0.92
N ILE A 297 -0.34 -18.67 -1.07
CA ILE A 297 -0.52 -17.34 -0.47
C ILE A 297 -0.97 -16.31 -1.48
N TYR A 298 -0.66 -16.51 -2.76
CA TYR A 298 -1.02 -15.58 -3.82
C TYR A 298 -1.14 -16.33 -5.15
N GLU A 299 -2.14 -15.98 -5.94
CA GLU A 299 -2.30 -16.44 -7.32
C GLU A 299 -2.65 -15.26 -8.24
N THR A 300 -2.00 -15.18 -9.37
CA THR A 300 -2.28 -14.15 -10.38
C THR A 300 -1.97 -14.65 -11.78
N ASN A 301 -2.65 -14.09 -12.76
CA ASN A 301 -2.29 -14.28 -14.16
C ASN A 301 -1.37 -13.15 -14.60
N VAL A 302 -0.28 -13.50 -15.24
CA VAL A 302 0.72 -12.55 -15.73
C VAL A 302 0.86 -12.69 -17.25
N PRO A 303 1.08 -11.57 -17.98
CA PRO A 303 1.38 -11.62 -19.41
C PRO A 303 2.78 -12.21 -19.64
N PRO A 304 3.08 -12.62 -20.90
CA PRO A 304 4.42 -13.04 -21.25
C PRO A 304 5.46 -11.94 -20.99
N GLY A 305 6.62 -12.35 -20.52
CA GLY A 305 7.70 -11.46 -20.21
C GLY A 305 8.03 -11.37 -18.72
N PRO A 306 8.89 -10.44 -18.33
CA PRO A 306 9.22 -10.23 -16.93
C PRO A 306 8.00 -9.73 -16.14
N PHE A 307 7.71 -10.37 -15.02
CA PHE A 307 6.67 -9.97 -14.10
C PHE A 307 7.23 -9.58 -12.74
N TYR A 308 6.47 -8.73 -12.04
CA TYR A 308 6.80 -8.18 -10.77
C TYR A 308 5.57 -8.25 -9.87
N ILE A 309 5.71 -8.86 -8.69
CA ILE A 309 4.65 -8.97 -7.68
C ILE A 309 5.18 -8.25 -6.44
N ASP A 310 4.61 -7.10 -6.14
CA ASP A 310 4.93 -6.25 -4.99
C ASP A 310 3.77 -6.11 -4.01
N ASP A 311 2.63 -6.69 -4.36
CA ASP A 311 1.40 -6.69 -3.59
C ASP A 311 1.20 -7.97 -2.76
N LEU A 312 2.24 -8.78 -2.60
CA LEU A 312 2.23 -9.87 -1.62
C LEU A 312 1.93 -9.28 -0.24
N TYR A 313 0.79 -9.65 0.31
CA TYR A 313 0.48 -9.31 1.69
C TYR A 313 1.66 -9.65 2.56
N ASN A 314 2.08 -8.70 3.42
CA ASN A 314 3.19 -8.84 4.35
C ASN A 314 3.32 -10.28 4.85
N THR A 315 4.08 -11.10 4.11
CA THR A 315 4.44 -12.42 4.55
C THR A 315 5.55 -12.24 5.57
N ARG A 316 5.18 -12.10 6.83
CA ARG A 316 6.11 -12.04 7.95
C ARG A 316 6.69 -13.43 8.26
N TYR A 317 6.71 -14.34 7.27
CA TYR A 317 7.15 -15.71 7.45
C TYR A 317 8.56 -15.86 6.89
N GLN A 318 9.45 -16.42 7.68
CA GLN A 318 10.69 -16.98 7.16
C GLN A 318 10.35 -18.34 6.53
N GLY A 319 10.67 -18.49 5.30
CA GLY A 319 10.46 -19.67 4.48
C GLY A 319 10.50 -19.20 3.05
N ASP A 320 11.33 -19.84 2.26
CA ASP A 320 11.46 -19.48 0.85
C ASP A 320 10.09 -19.50 0.19
N LEU A 321 9.83 -18.52 -0.63
CA LEU A 321 8.63 -18.48 -1.44
C LEU A 321 8.84 -19.42 -2.62
N GLU A 322 8.03 -20.45 -2.72
CA GLU A 322 7.95 -21.30 -3.90
C GLU A 322 7.05 -20.60 -4.92
N VAL A 323 7.61 -20.23 -6.05
CA VAL A 323 6.86 -19.61 -7.14
C VAL A 323 6.70 -20.65 -8.25
N GLU A 324 5.48 -21.00 -8.53
CA GLU A 324 5.11 -21.83 -9.67
C GLU A 324 4.54 -20.94 -10.77
N VAL A 325 5.15 -20.98 -11.93
CA VAL A 325 4.67 -20.32 -13.14
C VAL A 325 4.09 -21.39 -14.04
N ILE A 326 2.77 -21.43 -14.14
CA ILE A 326 2.03 -22.41 -14.94
C ILE A 326 1.68 -21.73 -16.25
N GLU A 327 2.40 -22.09 -17.28
CA GLU A 327 2.23 -21.54 -18.61
C GLU A 327 0.91 -21.98 -19.25
N ALA A 328 0.41 -21.25 -20.26
CA ALA A 328 -0.81 -21.61 -20.99
C ALA A 328 -0.76 -23.01 -21.61
N SER A 329 0.44 -23.49 -21.97
CA SER A 329 0.69 -24.87 -22.44
C SER A 329 0.55 -25.94 -21.36
N GLY A 330 0.30 -25.56 -20.08
CA GLY A 330 0.33 -26.46 -18.93
C GLY A 330 1.72 -26.76 -18.37
N LYS A 331 2.78 -26.28 -19.02
CA LYS A 331 4.14 -26.40 -18.52
C LYS A 331 4.29 -25.56 -17.25
N THR A 332 4.86 -26.17 -16.22
CA THR A 332 5.11 -25.48 -14.94
C THR A 332 6.61 -25.29 -14.74
N SER A 333 7.04 -24.06 -14.58
CA SER A 333 8.37 -23.71 -14.07
C SER A 333 8.27 -23.30 -12.59
N ARG A 334 9.28 -23.68 -11.81
CA ARG A 334 9.32 -23.40 -10.38
C ARG A 334 10.62 -22.73 -10.02
N PHE A 335 10.54 -21.72 -9.19
CA PHE A 335 11.72 -21.13 -8.58
C PHE A 335 11.38 -20.72 -7.15
N THR A 336 12.40 -20.64 -6.33
CA THR A 336 12.29 -20.16 -4.96
C THR A 336 12.85 -18.77 -4.88
N VAL A 337 12.13 -17.90 -4.20
CA VAL A 337 12.65 -16.59 -3.79
C VAL A 337 13.15 -16.76 -2.35
N PRO A 338 14.48 -16.72 -2.15
CA PRO A 338 15.02 -16.82 -0.80
C PRO A 338 14.47 -15.66 0.04
N TYR A 339 13.77 -15.99 1.09
CA TYR A 339 13.36 -15.01 2.08
C TYR A 339 14.38 -15.03 3.20
N SER A 340 15.42 -14.28 3.03
CA SER A 340 16.38 -14.03 4.09
C SER A 340 16.16 -12.61 4.61
N SER A 341 15.76 -12.50 5.87
CA SER A 341 15.64 -11.22 6.55
C SER A 341 17.01 -10.56 6.66
N VAL A 342 17.04 -9.28 6.41
CA VAL A 342 18.12 -8.40 6.86
C VAL A 342 18.28 -8.59 8.38
N PRO A 343 19.50 -8.57 8.93
CA PRO A 343 19.68 -8.62 10.37
C PRO A 343 18.78 -7.59 11.04
N ASP A 344 17.94 -8.04 11.96
CA ASP A 344 16.95 -7.23 12.65
C ASP A 344 17.64 -6.32 13.67
N SER A 345 18.24 -5.23 13.21
CA SER A 345 18.75 -4.20 14.09
C SER A 345 17.58 -3.43 14.69
N VAL A 346 17.41 -3.53 16.00
CA VAL A 346 16.46 -2.72 16.76
C VAL A 346 17.18 -1.47 17.27
N ARG A 347 16.56 -0.30 17.07
CA ARG A 347 17.11 0.97 17.54
C ARG A 347 17.27 1.04 19.06
N PRO A 348 18.25 1.80 19.60
CA PRO A 348 18.48 1.93 21.02
C PRO A 348 17.22 2.29 21.79
N GLY A 349 16.98 1.59 22.92
CA GLY A 349 15.82 1.79 23.76
C GLY A 349 14.50 1.24 23.22
N ASN A 350 14.50 0.72 22.00
CA ASN A 350 13.32 0.06 21.44
C ASN A 350 13.37 -1.45 21.67
N TRP A 351 12.20 -2.05 21.68
CA TRP A 351 12.03 -3.50 21.75
C TRP A 351 11.05 -3.97 20.68
N HIS A 352 11.25 -5.18 20.25
CA HIS A 352 10.32 -5.95 19.45
C HIS A 352 10.05 -7.26 20.16
N TYR A 353 8.79 -7.61 20.39
CA TYR A 353 8.42 -8.87 21.02
C TYR A 353 7.23 -9.50 20.35
N SER A 354 7.17 -10.83 20.44
CA SER A 354 6.03 -11.63 20.02
C SER A 354 5.78 -12.72 21.06
N LEU A 355 4.55 -12.80 21.53
CA LEU A 355 4.07 -13.85 22.41
C LEU A 355 2.95 -14.60 21.69
N ALA A 356 3.06 -15.90 21.59
CA ALA A 356 2.06 -16.75 20.96
C ALA A 356 1.77 -17.99 21.82
N PHE A 357 0.50 -18.32 21.93
CA PHE A 357 0.04 -19.50 22.66
C PHE A 357 -1.14 -20.11 21.89
N GLY A 358 -1.12 -21.43 21.69
CA GLY A 358 -2.21 -22.10 20.97
C GLY A 358 -1.91 -23.53 20.57
N ARG A 359 -2.60 -23.96 19.51
CA ARG A 359 -2.44 -25.27 18.87
C ARG A 359 -1.96 -25.11 17.44
N VAL A 360 -0.96 -25.89 17.04
CA VAL A 360 -0.45 -25.91 15.64
C VAL A 360 -1.49 -26.52 14.71
N ARG A 361 -1.89 -25.78 13.68
CA ARG A 361 -3.08 -26.08 12.86
C ARG A 361 -2.99 -27.37 12.05
N GLN A 362 -1.85 -27.83 11.64
CA GLN A 362 -1.70 -28.99 10.75
C GLN A 362 -1.67 -30.32 11.46
N TYR A 363 -1.67 -30.31 12.79
CA TYR A 363 -1.38 -31.47 13.62
C TYR A 363 -2.44 -31.69 14.71
N TYR A 364 -3.74 -31.51 14.35
CA TYR A 364 -4.84 -31.65 15.31
C TYR A 364 -5.05 -33.09 15.82
N ASP A 365 -4.54 -34.06 15.11
CA ASP A 365 -4.60 -35.48 15.42
C ASP A 365 -3.58 -35.93 16.48
N ILE A 366 -2.66 -35.03 16.84
CA ILE A 366 -1.67 -35.25 17.91
C ILE A 366 -1.68 -34.11 18.91
N GLU A 367 -1.05 -34.29 20.08
CA GLU A 367 -0.86 -33.16 21.03
C GLU A 367 0.12 -32.16 20.46
N ASN A 368 -0.40 -30.94 20.26
CA ASN A 368 0.27 -29.89 19.50
C ASN A 368 0.17 -28.49 20.14
N ARG A 369 -0.15 -28.44 21.46
CA ARG A 369 -0.14 -27.16 22.18
C ARG A 369 1.29 -26.66 22.32
N PHE A 370 1.43 -25.36 22.19
CA PHE A 370 2.72 -24.71 22.31
C PHE A 370 2.59 -23.31 22.93
N PHE A 371 3.71 -22.84 23.46
CA PHE A 371 3.97 -21.45 23.81
C PHE A 371 5.24 -21.01 23.08
N GLU A 372 5.24 -19.82 22.56
CA GLU A 372 6.41 -19.17 21.96
C GLU A 372 6.50 -17.73 22.44
N GLY A 373 7.68 -17.32 22.86
CA GLY A 373 8.03 -15.96 23.20
C GLY A 373 9.33 -15.58 22.50
N THR A 374 9.33 -14.46 21.80
CA THR A 374 10.52 -13.83 21.23
C THR A 374 10.65 -12.40 21.72
N PHE A 375 11.88 -11.98 21.94
CA PHE A 375 12.19 -10.64 22.43
C PHE A 375 13.50 -10.15 21.79
N GLN A 376 13.45 -8.98 21.23
CA GLN A 376 14.60 -8.28 20.65
C GLN A 376 14.68 -6.89 21.29
N HIS A 377 15.86 -6.49 21.69
CA HIS A 377 16.08 -5.18 22.34
C HIS A 377 17.33 -4.50 21.81
N GLY A 378 17.16 -3.27 21.33
CA GLY A 378 18.27 -2.40 20.98
C GLY A 378 18.92 -1.82 22.22
N VAL A 379 20.09 -2.35 22.61
CA VAL A 379 20.83 -1.90 23.78
C VAL A 379 21.48 -0.54 23.49
N ASN A 380 22.09 -0.40 22.31
CA ASN A 380 22.71 0.82 21.80
C ASN A 380 22.73 0.80 20.26
N ASN A 381 23.35 1.78 19.62
CA ASN A 381 23.41 1.85 18.15
C ASN A 381 24.16 0.68 17.50
N THR A 382 24.93 -0.07 18.28
CA THR A 382 25.77 -1.15 17.75
C THR A 382 25.29 -2.53 18.16
N ILE A 383 24.51 -2.66 19.24
CA ILE A 383 24.14 -3.96 19.81
C ILE A 383 22.62 -4.08 19.92
N THR A 384 22.09 -5.14 19.34
CA THR A 384 20.72 -5.65 19.57
C THR A 384 20.82 -7.01 20.21
N LEU A 385 20.06 -7.26 21.26
CA LEU A 385 19.93 -8.54 21.94
C LEU A 385 18.73 -9.31 21.38
N ASN A 386 18.92 -10.60 21.09
CA ASN A 386 17.88 -11.51 20.64
C ASN A 386 17.71 -12.64 21.64
N LEU A 387 16.47 -12.85 22.11
CA LEU A 387 16.11 -13.93 23.01
C LEU A 387 14.84 -14.62 22.51
N GLY A 388 14.78 -15.93 22.66
CA GLY A 388 13.60 -16.68 22.24
C GLY A 388 13.42 -17.97 23.04
N SER A 389 12.16 -18.35 23.23
CA SER A 389 11.78 -19.65 23.79
C SER A 389 10.59 -20.22 23.03
N ARG A 390 10.62 -21.52 22.75
CA ARG A 390 9.52 -22.28 22.17
C ARG A 390 9.34 -23.58 22.95
N ILE A 391 8.20 -23.70 23.59
CA ILE A 391 7.92 -24.79 24.51
C ILE A 391 6.64 -25.50 24.04
N ALA A 392 6.69 -26.80 23.92
CA ALA A 392 5.55 -27.67 23.64
C ALA A 392 5.66 -28.99 24.42
N GLN A 393 4.65 -29.85 24.31
CA GLN A 393 4.72 -31.15 24.94
C GLN A 393 5.93 -31.94 24.43
N ARG A 394 6.83 -32.33 25.34
CA ARG A 394 8.07 -33.07 25.03
C ARG A 394 8.98 -32.34 24.01
N TYR A 395 8.93 -31.05 23.99
CA TYR A 395 9.76 -30.20 23.16
C TYR A 395 10.06 -28.87 23.87
N GLN A 396 11.32 -28.47 23.83
CA GLN A 396 11.75 -27.13 24.24
C GLN A 396 12.90 -26.68 23.37
N ALA A 397 12.85 -25.42 22.99
CA ALA A 397 13.94 -24.73 22.32
C ALA A 397 14.19 -23.38 22.95
N TRP A 398 15.46 -23.05 23.08
CA TRP A 398 15.93 -21.77 23.63
C TRP A 398 16.88 -21.14 22.64
N LEU A 399 16.66 -19.87 22.37
CA LEU A 399 17.46 -19.07 21.46
C LEU A 399 18.07 -17.89 22.22
N ALA A 400 19.35 -17.67 21.99
CA ALA A 400 20.06 -16.48 22.43
C ALA A 400 21.00 -16.01 21.32
N GLY A 401 21.07 -14.71 21.14
CA GLY A 401 21.91 -14.13 20.11
C GLY A 401 21.86 -12.62 20.11
N GLY A 402 22.32 -12.02 19.04
CA GLY A 402 22.27 -10.57 18.88
C GLY A 402 22.89 -10.09 17.59
N VAL A 403 22.53 -8.86 17.26
CA VAL A 403 23.07 -8.14 16.12
C VAL A 403 24.18 -7.21 16.59
N TRP A 404 25.27 -7.22 15.88
CA TRP A 404 26.39 -6.32 16.09
C TRP A 404 26.61 -5.47 14.84
N ALA A 405 26.19 -4.20 14.91
CA ALA A 405 26.35 -3.22 13.84
C ALA A 405 27.68 -2.48 13.98
N THR A 406 28.54 -2.59 12.98
CA THR A 406 29.87 -1.95 12.95
C THR A 406 30.08 -1.18 11.66
N GLY A 407 31.14 -0.38 11.59
CA GLY A 407 31.59 0.25 10.35
C GLY A 407 31.95 -0.75 9.24
N MET A 408 32.22 -2.02 9.58
CA MET A 408 32.46 -3.11 8.63
C MET A 408 31.18 -3.78 8.15
N GLY A 409 30.01 -3.46 8.72
CA GLY A 409 28.72 -4.05 8.42
C GLY A 409 27.99 -4.53 9.66
N ALA A 410 26.79 -5.08 9.47
CA ALA A 410 25.99 -5.68 10.53
C ALA A 410 26.14 -7.20 10.53
N PHE A 411 26.43 -7.76 11.67
CA PHE A 411 26.53 -9.20 11.93
C PHE A 411 25.38 -9.59 12.86
N ASP A 412 24.62 -10.61 12.50
CA ASP A 412 23.61 -11.21 13.36
C ASP A 412 24.04 -12.65 13.66
N LEU A 413 24.26 -12.96 14.92
CA LEU A 413 24.63 -14.29 15.38
C LEU A 413 23.58 -14.80 16.36
N ASN A 414 22.93 -15.88 16.01
CA ASN A 414 21.91 -16.53 16.83
C ASN A 414 22.25 -18.01 17.04
N ALA A 415 22.14 -18.48 18.27
CA ALA A 415 22.28 -19.88 18.64
C ALA A 415 20.97 -20.40 19.23
N THR A 416 20.49 -21.51 18.72
CA THR A 416 19.27 -22.17 19.19
C THR A 416 19.62 -23.57 19.69
N TRP A 417 19.32 -23.87 20.93
CA TRP A 417 19.37 -25.22 21.47
C TRP A 417 17.98 -25.83 21.47
N SER A 418 17.84 -27.08 21.03
CA SER A 418 16.57 -27.82 21.09
C SER A 418 16.73 -29.15 21.81
N ASN A 419 15.70 -29.53 22.54
CA ASN A 419 15.56 -30.84 23.19
C ASN A 419 14.16 -31.36 22.88
N ALA A 420 14.09 -32.45 22.16
CA ALA A 420 12.87 -33.04 21.64
C ALA A 420 12.82 -34.53 21.92
N ARG A 421 11.61 -35.09 22.07
CA ARG A 421 11.36 -36.52 21.97
C ARG A 421 10.49 -36.74 20.75
N ALA A 422 11.10 -37.17 19.66
CA ALA A 422 10.43 -37.32 18.36
C ALA A 422 9.83 -38.71 18.17
N GLU A 423 10.60 -39.64 17.73
CA GLU A 423 10.19 -41.02 17.46
C GLU A 423 10.43 -41.93 18.66
N HIS A 424 9.65 -42.99 18.78
CA HIS A 424 9.85 -44.08 19.78
C HIS A 424 10.31 -43.60 21.16
N ASN A 425 10.00 -42.37 21.54
CA ASN A 425 10.38 -41.71 22.78
C ASN A 425 11.89 -41.40 22.93
N ASP A 426 12.66 -41.49 21.86
CA ASP A 426 14.09 -41.18 21.87
C ASP A 426 14.32 -39.68 22.04
N ARG A 427 15.17 -39.34 22.98
CA ARG A 427 15.57 -37.97 23.28
C ARG A 427 16.61 -37.49 22.28
N GLN A 428 16.28 -36.47 21.53
CA GLN A 428 17.19 -35.79 20.60
C GLN A 428 17.50 -34.37 21.09
N GLN A 429 18.80 -34.08 21.09
CA GLN A 429 19.29 -32.77 21.50
C GLN A 429 20.25 -32.24 20.45
N GLY A 430 20.19 -30.93 20.19
CA GLY A 430 21.11 -30.34 19.25
C GLY A 430 21.14 -28.84 19.30
N TRP A 431 22.06 -28.31 18.54
CA TRP A 431 22.28 -26.89 18.37
C TRP A 431 22.11 -26.48 16.90
N ARG A 432 21.59 -25.30 16.68
CA ARG A 432 21.58 -24.58 15.42
C ARG A 432 22.24 -23.23 15.64
N ALA A 433 23.26 -22.92 14.85
CA ALA A 433 23.90 -21.62 14.81
C ALA A 433 23.58 -20.94 13.47
N GLU A 434 23.21 -19.69 13.53
CA GLU A 434 22.92 -18.85 12.36
C GLU A 434 23.77 -17.60 12.42
N LEU A 435 24.48 -17.32 11.33
CA LEU A 435 25.25 -16.10 11.14
C LEU A 435 24.73 -15.39 9.91
N SER A 436 24.30 -14.15 10.05
CA SER A 436 23.93 -13.29 8.91
C SER A 436 24.81 -12.06 8.89
N TYR A 437 25.14 -11.62 7.68
CA TYR A 437 25.97 -10.43 7.45
C TYR A 437 25.36 -9.54 6.37
N SER A 438 25.33 -8.25 6.62
CA SER A 438 24.82 -7.26 5.66
C SER A 438 25.70 -6.01 5.67
N LYS A 439 26.03 -5.51 4.48
CA LYS A 439 26.81 -4.27 4.30
C LYS A 439 26.48 -3.59 2.99
N THR A 440 26.35 -2.27 3.05
CA THR A 440 26.41 -1.39 1.89
C THR A 440 27.79 -0.73 1.82
N PHE A 441 28.50 -0.95 0.73
CA PHE A 441 29.84 -0.40 0.52
C PHE A 441 29.78 1.00 -0.09
N THR A 442 30.82 1.78 0.06
CA THR A 442 30.95 3.14 -0.54
C THR A 442 30.88 3.15 -2.07
N THR A 443 31.19 2.02 -2.71
CA THR A 443 31.03 1.77 -4.15
C THR A 443 29.57 1.61 -4.59
N GLY A 444 28.62 1.67 -3.64
CA GLY A 444 27.21 1.39 -3.87
C GLY A 444 26.87 -0.11 -3.90
N THR A 445 27.88 -0.99 -3.75
CA THR A 445 27.64 -2.43 -3.62
C THR A 445 26.83 -2.72 -2.38
N ASN A 446 25.68 -3.33 -2.57
CA ASN A 446 24.87 -3.87 -1.49
C ASN A 446 25.10 -5.38 -1.41
N LEU A 447 25.79 -5.81 -0.38
CA LEU A 447 25.75 -7.19 0.07
C LEU A 447 24.55 -7.27 1.03
N VAL A 448 23.40 -7.62 0.46
CA VAL A 448 22.12 -7.51 1.16
C VAL A 448 22.02 -8.57 2.23
N LEU A 449 22.58 -9.75 2.00
CA LEU A 449 22.63 -10.81 2.98
C LEU A 449 23.63 -11.89 2.60
N ALA A 450 24.54 -12.22 3.51
CA ALA A 450 25.22 -13.52 3.53
C ALA A 450 24.79 -14.22 4.82
N ALA A 451 24.02 -15.31 4.69
CA ALA A 451 23.53 -16.07 5.82
C ALA A 451 24.11 -17.49 5.77
N TYR A 452 24.67 -17.90 6.89
CA TYR A 452 25.15 -19.24 7.09
C TYR A 452 24.43 -19.87 8.28
N ARG A 453 23.87 -21.06 8.07
CA ARG A 453 23.22 -21.85 9.11
C ARG A 453 23.91 -23.19 9.22
N TYR A 454 24.29 -23.55 10.42
CA TYR A 454 24.79 -24.87 10.77
C TYR A 454 23.87 -25.51 11.81
N SER A 455 23.48 -26.76 11.60
CA SER A 455 22.68 -27.53 12.55
C SER A 455 23.39 -28.84 12.88
N THR A 456 23.43 -29.22 14.14
CA THR A 456 23.91 -30.56 14.54
C THR A 456 22.85 -31.61 14.20
N ASN A 457 23.26 -32.87 14.08
CA ASN A 457 22.36 -33.98 13.68
C ASN A 457 21.17 -34.20 14.64
N GLY A 458 21.31 -33.82 15.90
CA GLY A 458 20.23 -33.92 16.89
C GLY A 458 19.31 -32.72 17.01
N PHE A 459 19.57 -31.62 16.30
CA PHE A 459 18.69 -30.45 16.31
C PHE A 459 17.36 -30.76 15.62
N ARG A 460 16.27 -30.35 16.25
CA ARG A 460 14.90 -30.48 15.69
C ARG A 460 14.14 -29.16 15.88
N ASP A 461 13.42 -28.75 14.87
CA ASP A 461 12.40 -27.69 15.01
C ASP A 461 11.07 -28.32 15.47
N LEU A 462 10.18 -27.55 16.09
CA LEU A 462 8.89 -28.03 16.56
C LEU A 462 8.04 -28.62 15.43
N GLN A 463 8.05 -28.00 14.25
CA GLN A 463 7.29 -28.49 13.10
C GLN A 463 7.77 -29.88 12.67
N ASP A 464 9.09 -30.10 12.64
CA ASP A 464 9.68 -31.40 12.31
C ASP A 464 9.32 -32.46 13.36
N VAL A 465 9.36 -32.09 14.65
CA VAL A 465 8.96 -33.01 15.73
C VAL A 465 7.49 -33.40 15.62
N LEU A 466 6.61 -32.48 15.34
CA LEU A 466 5.18 -32.75 15.16
C LEU A 466 4.93 -33.56 13.89
N GLY A 467 5.65 -33.29 12.81
CA GLY A 467 5.56 -34.06 11.57
C GLY A 467 5.92 -35.52 11.76
N VAL A 468 7.08 -35.80 12.36
CA VAL A 468 7.56 -37.16 12.66
C VAL A 468 6.61 -37.88 13.63
N ARG A 469 6.09 -37.22 14.66
CA ARG A 469 5.09 -37.80 15.57
C ARG A 469 3.80 -38.17 14.88
N ARG A 470 3.36 -37.35 13.94
CA ARG A 470 2.18 -37.64 13.15
C ARG A 470 2.40 -38.81 12.22
N GLU A 471 3.55 -38.86 11.54
CA GLU A 471 3.97 -40.00 10.74
C GLU A 471 3.92 -41.30 11.55
N ALA A 472 4.53 -41.33 12.72
CA ALA A 472 4.52 -42.48 13.62
C ALA A 472 3.11 -42.90 14.06
N LYS A 473 2.16 -41.95 14.16
CA LYS A 473 0.77 -42.25 14.55
C LYS A 473 -0.11 -42.70 13.38
N THR A 474 0.05 -42.05 12.21
CA THR A 474 -0.87 -42.18 11.07
C THR A 474 -0.34 -43.02 9.91
N GLY A 475 0.97 -43.31 9.90
CA GLY A 475 1.64 -43.97 8.78
C GLY A 475 1.78 -43.08 7.54
N ILE A 476 1.45 -41.79 7.63
CA ILE A 476 1.60 -40.82 6.54
C ILE A 476 3.00 -40.25 6.59
N ASP A 477 3.81 -40.51 5.58
CA ASP A 477 5.19 -40.08 5.50
C ASP A 477 5.31 -38.54 5.68
N TYR A 478 6.28 -38.14 6.49
CA TYR A 478 6.61 -36.73 6.71
C TYR A 478 7.90 -36.37 5.96
N TYR A 479 7.82 -35.38 5.12
CA TYR A 479 8.97 -34.81 4.40
C TYR A 479 9.19 -33.37 4.81
N SER A 480 10.45 -33.04 5.12
CA SER A 480 10.84 -31.68 5.46
C SER A 480 12.27 -31.39 5.01
N ASP A 481 12.50 -30.26 4.40
CA ASP A 481 13.83 -29.78 4.02
C ASP A 481 14.70 -29.37 5.21
N THR A 482 14.12 -29.25 6.40
CA THR A 482 14.82 -28.82 7.62
C THR A 482 15.22 -29.98 8.53
N LEU A 483 14.52 -31.12 8.47
CA LEU A 483 14.66 -32.24 9.42
C LEU A 483 16.09 -32.80 9.52
N HIS A 484 16.79 -32.88 8.40
CA HIS A 484 18.14 -33.39 8.31
C HIS A 484 19.16 -32.40 7.77
N GLN A 485 18.78 -31.14 7.72
CA GLN A 485 19.64 -30.07 7.19
C GLN A 485 20.88 -29.90 8.09
N ARG A 486 22.06 -29.93 7.46
CA ARG A 486 23.34 -29.70 8.11
C ARG A 486 23.83 -28.31 7.93
N ASN A 487 24.03 -27.88 6.70
CA ASN A 487 24.49 -26.54 6.37
C ASN A 487 23.54 -25.89 5.36
N ARG A 488 23.36 -24.60 5.49
CA ARG A 488 22.75 -23.76 4.48
C ARG A 488 23.52 -22.44 4.37
N LEU A 489 23.97 -22.14 3.17
CA LEU A 489 24.59 -20.86 2.84
C LEU A 489 23.70 -20.14 1.82
N SER A 490 23.43 -18.87 2.04
CA SER A 490 22.76 -17.99 1.05
C SER A 490 23.46 -16.64 1.02
N ALA A 491 23.57 -16.06 -0.18
CA ALA A 491 24.14 -14.74 -0.37
C ALA A 491 23.42 -14.01 -1.50
N THR A 492 23.17 -12.72 -1.31
CA THR A 492 22.63 -11.83 -2.34
C THR A 492 23.47 -10.56 -2.40
N VAL A 493 23.94 -10.23 -3.58
CA VAL A 493 24.78 -9.07 -3.87
C VAL A 493 24.12 -8.26 -4.96
N SER A 494 23.95 -6.97 -4.72
CA SER A 494 23.49 -6.01 -5.73
C SER A 494 24.59 -4.97 -5.95
N GLN A 495 25.07 -4.86 -7.19
CA GLN A 495 26.13 -3.95 -7.60
C GLN A 495 25.59 -2.97 -8.63
N PRO A 496 25.34 -1.71 -8.28
CA PRO A 496 25.13 -0.65 -9.24
C PRO A 496 26.46 -0.32 -9.94
N LEU A 497 26.46 -0.33 -11.27
CA LEU A 497 27.60 -0.05 -12.12
C LEU A 497 27.51 1.37 -12.72
N GLY A 498 26.76 2.26 -12.09
CA GLY A 498 26.51 3.61 -12.55
C GLY A 498 25.78 3.60 -13.90
N ARG A 499 26.36 4.22 -14.93
CA ARG A 499 25.77 4.26 -16.29
C ARG A 499 25.73 2.91 -16.98
N LEU A 500 26.45 1.92 -16.47
CA LEU A 500 26.48 0.56 -17.02
C LEU A 500 25.41 -0.33 -16.43
N GLY A 501 24.48 0.22 -15.60
CA GLY A 501 23.36 -0.52 -15.06
C GLY A 501 23.60 -1.17 -13.71
N THR A 502 22.90 -2.28 -13.43
CA THR A 502 22.96 -2.98 -12.14
C THR A 502 23.14 -4.48 -12.35
N LEU A 503 24.07 -5.06 -11.60
CA LEU A 503 24.32 -6.49 -11.52
C LEU A 503 23.79 -7.01 -10.18
N ASN A 504 22.95 -8.03 -10.22
CA ASN A 504 22.42 -8.73 -9.05
C ASN A 504 22.88 -10.19 -9.09
N LEU A 505 23.43 -10.67 -7.98
CA LEU A 505 23.88 -12.06 -7.82
C LEU A 505 23.18 -12.64 -6.59
N SER A 506 22.59 -13.81 -6.73
CA SER A 506 22.10 -14.57 -5.58
C SER A 506 22.58 -16.01 -5.68
N ALA A 507 22.94 -16.56 -4.53
CA ALA A 507 23.39 -17.93 -4.39
C ALA A 507 22.79 -18.54 -3.14
N SER A 508 22.35 -19.79 -3.22
CA SER A 508 21.92 -20.59 -2.07
C SER A 508 22.38 -22.02 -2.24
N THR A 509 22.91 -22.61 -1.17
CA THR A 509 23.25 -24.04 -1.16
C THR A 509 22.92 -24.64 0.20
N ALA A 510 22.40 -25.88 0.20
CA ALA A 510 22.11 -26.66 1.41
C ALA A 510 22.61 -28.07 1.26
N ASP A 511 23.15 -28.64 2.34
CA ASP A 511 23.51 -30.06 2.45
C ASP A 511 22.88 -30.72 3.70
N TYR A 512 22.86 -32.04 3.70
CA TYR A 512 22.02 -32.82 4.63
C TYR A 512 22.81 -33.98 5.25
N TYR A 513 22.41 -34.42 6.45
CA TYR A 513 23.00 -35.57 7.15
C TYR A 513 22.59 -36.93 6.57
N ASN A 514 21.45 -37.00 5.90
CA ASN A 514 20.86 -38.27 5.40
C ASN A 514 21.31 -38.63 3.98
N ASN A 515 22.48 -38.19 3.54
CA ASN A 515 23.01 -38.39 2.19
C ASN A 515 22.12 -37.84 1.06
N GLN A 516 21.14 -37.03 1.37
CA GLN A 516 20.36 -36.30 0.38
C GLN A 516 21.28 -35.39 -0.43
N SER A 517 21.01 -35.27 -1.73
CA SER A 517 21.87 -34.51 -2.60
C SER A 517 21.81 -33.02 -2.26
N ARG A 518 22.96 -32.38 -2.36
CA ARG A 518 23.09 -30.94 -2.16
C ARG A 518 22.18 -30.18 -3.11
N ILE A 519 21.33 -29.32 -2.58
CA ILE A 519 20.54 -28.34 -3.35
C ILE A 519 21.42 -27.12 -3.56
N THR A 520 21.51 -26.64 -4.80
CA THR A 520 22.26 -25.43 -5.14
C THR A 520 21.45 -24.58 -6.10
N GLN A 521 21.34 -23.30 -5.81
CA GLN A 521 20.69 -22.31 -6.67
C GLN A 521 21.66 -21.16 -6.87
N LEU A 522 21.88 -20.78 -8.13
CA LEU A 522 22.68 -19.62 -8.51
C LEU A 522 21.86 -18.79 -9.48
N GLN A 523 21.78 -17.49 -9.24
CA GLN A 523 21.11 -16.56 -10.13
C GLN A 523 21.98 -15.33 -10.34
N MET A 524 22.08 -14.89 -11.57
CA MET A 524 22.73 -13.67 -11.98
C MET A 524 21.75 -12.87 -12.83
N GLY A 525 21.50 -11.64 -12.46
CA GLY A 525 20.68 -10.69 -13.20
C GLY A 525 21.48 -9.44 -13.52
N TYR A 526 21.47 -9.05 -14.76
CA TYR A 526 22.01 -7.75 -15.19
C TYR A 526 20.90 -6.95 -15.84
N SER A 527 20.78 -5.68 -15.48
CA SER A 527 19.81 -4.76 -16.09
C SER A 527 20.44 -3.41 -16.34
N ASN A 528 20.10 -2.81 -17.46
CA ASN A 528 20.52 -1.46 -17.81
C ASN A 528 19.48 -0.75 -18.66
N GLN A 529 19.58 0.57 -18.73
CA GLN A 529 18.80 1.42 -19.61
C GLN A 529 19.73 2.27 -20.46
N TRP A 530 19.59 2.13 -21.78
CA TRP A 530 20.29 2.98 -22.74
C TRP A 530 19.28 3.90 -23.40
N ARG A 531 19.38 5.22 -23.12
CA ARG A 531 18.33 6.18 -23.48
C ARG A 531 16.98 5.72 -22.92
N ASN A 532 15.99 5.44 -23.80
CA ASN A 532 14.67 4.96 -23.42
C ASN A 532 14.54 3.43 -23.53
N ILE A 533 15.59 2.71 -23.94
CA ILE A 533 15.56 1.26 -24.12
C ILE A 533 16.05 0.58 -22.84
N SER A 534 15.20 -0.23 -22.22
CA SER A 534 15.57 -1.09 -21.11
C SER A 534 15.96 -2.46 -21.61
N TYR A 535 17.03 -3.02 -21.08
CA TYR A 535 17.43 -4.39 -21.40
C TYR A 535 17.99 -5.10 -20.18
N GLY A 536 17.84 -6.43 -20.18
CA GLY A 536 18.30 -7.25 -19.09
C GLY A 536 18.64 -8.67 -19.51
N VAL A 537 19.54 -9.28 -18.75
CA VAL A 537 19.94 -10.67 -18.86
C VAL A 537 19.78 -11.31 -17.49
N ASN A 538 19.13 -12.47 -17.43
CA ASN A 538 19.09 -13.30 -16.22
C ASN A 538 19.60 -14.69 -16.56
N ILE A 539 20.47 -15.21 -15.70
CA ILE A 539 20.98 -16.57 -15.77
C ILE A 539 20.70 -17.21 -14.41
N ALA A 540 19.98 -18.31 -14.41
CA ALA A 540 19.73 -19.10 -13.21
C ALA A 540 20.15 -20.53 -13.41
N ARG A 541 20.83 -21.09 -12.42
CA ARG A 541 21.17 -22.50 -12.37
C ARG A 541 20.68 -23.11 -11.08
N GLN A 542 19.83 -24.08 -11.21
CA GLN A 542 19.26 -24.81 -10.08
C GLN A 542 19.63 -26.26 -10.19
N ARG A 543 20.11 -26.82 -9.08
CA ARG A 543 20.30 -28.26 -8.91
C ARG A 543 19.41 -28.72 -7.76
N THR A 544 18.51 -29.64 -8.06
CA THR A 544 17.62 -30.25 -7.07
C THR A 544 17.59 -31.75 -7.28
N THR A 545 17.18 -32.50 -6.28
CA THR A 545 16.97 -33.94 -6.34
C THR A 545 15.47 -34.18 -6.29
N TRP A 546 14.95 -34.89 -7.27
CA TRP A 546 13.56 -35.32 -7.31
C TRP A 546 13.49 -36.80 -6.99
N ASP A 547 12.58 -37.21 -6.11
CA ASP A 547 12.23 -38.59 -5.85
C ASP A 547 10.99 -38.91 -6.71
N TYR A 548 11.19 -39.53 -7.87
CA TYR A 548 10.14 -39.74 -8.87
C TYR A 548 9.09 -40.77 -8.42
N ASP A 549 9.48 -41.76 -7.61
CA ASP A 549 8.61 -42.87 -7.20
C ASP A 549 7.52 -42.45 -6.20
N ARG A 550 7.75 -41.42 -5.38
CA ARG A 550 6.75 -40.93 -4.43
C ARG A 550 5.53 -40.28 -5.04
N PHE A 551 5.63 -39.80 -6.26
CA PHE A 551 4.51 -39.11 -6.96
C PHE A 551 3.63 -40.06 -7.77
N TYR A 552 4.14 -41.16 -8.28
CA TYR A 552 3.45 -42.03 -9.22
C TYR A 552 3.07 -43.42 -8.68
N HIS A 553 3.78 -43.94 -7.69
CA HIS A 553 3.50 -45.22 -7.07
C HIS A 553 3.06 -45.00 -5.61
N GLY A 554 1.82 -45.37 -5.32
CA GLY A 554 1.22 -45.15 -3.98
C GLY A 554 2.06 -45.75 -2.87
N VAL A 555 1.86 -45.28 -1.68
CA VAL A 555 2.59 -45.30 -0.41
C VAL A 555 3.09 -46.72 0.09
N ASN A 556 2.91 -47.79 -0.65
CA ASN A 556 3.11 -49.16 -0.17
C ASN A 556 4.28 -49.94 -0.81
N GLU A 557 5.13 -49.35 -1.62
CA GLU A 557 6.29 -50.03 -2.19
C GLU A 557 7.60 -49.58 -1.56
N PRO A 558 8.57 -50.50 -1.31
CA PRO A 558 9.88 -50.15 -0.78
C PRO A 558 10.60 -49.20 -1.75
N LEU A 559 11.09 -48.09 -1.24
CA LEU A 559 11.84 -47.09 -1.99
C LEU A 559 13.12 -47.70 -2.60
N ASP A 560 13.16 -47.86 -3.90
CA ASP A 560 14.40 -48.17 -4.59
C ASP A 560 15.29 -46.89 -4.65
N VAL A 561 16.47 -46.98 -4.04
CA VAL A 561 17.43 -45.86 -3.95
C VAL A 561 17.92 -45.42 -5.36
N SER A 562 17.68 -46.23 -6.38
CA SER A 562 18.06 -45.97 -7.77
C SER A 562 17.18 -44.94 -8.51
N SER A 563 15.98 -44.64 -7.97
CA SER A 563 15.02 -43.72 -8.60
C SER A 563 15.28 -42.23 -8.31
N ARG A 564 16.29 -41.88 -7.54
CA ARG A 564 16.67 -40.52 -7.24
C ARG A 564 17.36 -39.87 -8.44
N GLN A 565 16.60 -39.15 -9.24
CA GLN A 565 17.18 -38.37 -10.35
C GLN A 565 17.65 -37.00 -9.87
N LYS A 566 18.93 -36.71 -10.14
CA LYS A 566 19.51 -35.37 -9.98
C LYS A 566 19.08 -34.51 -11.16
N TYR A 567 18.27 -33.55 -10.90
CA TYR A 567 17.87 -32.58 -11.92
C TYR A 567 18.72 -31.31 -11.81
N THR A 568 19.37 -30.97 -12.91
CA THR A 568 20.11 -29.71 -13.02
C THR A 568 19.51 -28.91 -14.16
N GLU A 569 18.95 -27.77 -13.86
CA GLU A 569 18.42 -26.84 -14.84
C GLU A 569 19.26 -25.57 -14.89
N THR A 570 19.54 -25.13 -16.11
CA THR A 570 20.14 -23.83 -16.36
C THR A 570 19.21 -23.08 -17.28
N THR A 571 18.75 -21.93 -16.83
CA THR A 571 17.89 -21.04 -17.59
C THR A 571 18.65 -19.76 -17.89
N MET A 572 18.51 -19.25 -19.08
CA MET A 572 19.01 -17.95 -19.51
C MET A 572 17.86 -17.17 -20.12
N SER A 573 17.62 -15.96 -19.65
CA SER A 573 16.66 -15.06 -20.26
C SER A 573 17.29 -13.73 -20.64
N PHE A 574 16.88 -13.21 -21.78
CA PHE A 574 17.24 -11.90 -22.28
C PHE A 574 15.95 -11.14 -22.59
N ASN A 575 15.86 -9.92 -22.12
CA ASN A 575 14.72 -9.06 -22.36
C ASN A 575 15.16 -7.69 -22.85
N VAL A 576 14.42 -7.14 -23.80
CA VAL A 576 14.56 -5.74 -24.27
C VAL A 576 13.18 -5.13 -24.30
N SER A 577 13.05 -3.90 -23.79
CA SER A 577 11.81 -3.13 -23.84
C SER A 577 12.08 -1.74 -24.41
N ILE A 578 11.30 -1.35 -25.39
CA ILE A 578 11.41 -0.09 -26.12
C ILE A 578 10.09 0.64 -25.94
N PRO A 579 10.05 1.76 -25.19
CA PRO A 579 8.86 2.59 -25.10
C PRO A 579 8.64 3.29 -26.45
N LEU A 580 7.38 3.33 -26.87
CA LEU A 580 6.92 4.02 -28.05
C LEU A 580 6.01 5.17 -27.60
N ASP A 581 6.47 6.41 -27.79
CA ASP A 581 5.70 7.60 -27.41
C ASP A 581 4.74 7.96 -28.55
N TRP A 582 3.52 7.40 -28.49
CA TRP A 582 2.45 7.70 -29.44
C TRP A 582 1.37 8.57 -28.79
N GLY A 583 1.65 9.88 -28.64
CA GLY A 583 0.73 10.84 -28.06
C GLY A 583 0.49 10.61 -26.55
N GLU A 584 -0.76 10.66 -26.11
CA GLU A 584 -1.14 10.45 -24.70
C GLU A 584 -1.09 8.96 -24.26
N ASN A 585 -0.98 8.03 -25.20
CA ASN A 585 -0.96 6.61 -24.93
C ASN A 585 0.45 6.10 -24.67
N ARG A 586 0.67 5.56 -23.49
CA ARG A 586 1.93 4.90 -23.14
C ARG A 586 1.95 3.50 -23.74
N THR A 587 2.80 3.30 -24.71
CA THR A 587 2.96 2.03 -25.41
C THR A 587 4.41 1.58 -25.37
N SER A 588 4.67 0.29 -25.25
CA SER A 588 6.01 -0.28 -25.33
C SER A 588 6.01 -1.59 -26.10
N VAL A 589 7.10 -1.86 -26.81
CA VAL A 589 7.38 -3.16 -27.43
C VAL A 589 8.47 -3.84 -26.63
N ALA A 590 8.25 -5.10 -26.28
CA ALA A 590 9.25 -5.90 -25.58
C ALA A 590 9.53 -7.19 -26.35
N MET A 591 10.79 -7.59 -26.35
CA MET A 591 11.26 -8.89 -26.85
C MET A 591 11.86 -9.65 -25.68
N ASN A 592 11.43 -10.89 -25.50
CA ASN A 592 11.92 -11.81 -24.49
C ASN A 592 12.43 -13.07 -25.17
N TYR A 593 13.66 -13.46 -24.83
CA TYR A 593 14.27 -14.72 -25.22
C TYR A 593 14.58 -15.53 -23.97
N ASN A 594 14.08 -16.75 -23.90
CA ASN A 594 14.35 -17.68 -22.81
C ASN A 594 14.94 -18.97 -23.34
N GLN A 595 15.97 -19.43 -22.68
CA GLN A 595 16.58 -20.73 -22.96
C GLN A 595 16.74 -21.51 -21.67
N SER A 596 16.23 -22.72 -21.66
CA SER A 596 16.43 -23.70 -20.58
C SER A 596 17.25 -24.90 -21.09
N SER A 597 17.52 -25.85 -20.22
CA SER A 597 18.08 -27.12 -20.61
C SER A 597 17.16 -27.91 -21.55
N GLN A 598 15.86 -27.67 -21.48
CA GLN A 598 14.82 -28.43 -22.19
C GLN A 598 14.17 -27.67 -23.34
N SER A 599 14.10 -26.34 -23.29
CA SER A 599 13.40 -25.55 -24.31
C SER A 599 14.11 -24.22 -24.62
N ARG A 600 13.75 -23.66 -25.77
CA ARG A 600 14.08 -22.28 -26.17
C ARG A 600 12.80 -21.59 -26.61
N SER A 601 12.55 -20.41 -26.08
CA SER A 601 11.38 -19.60 -26.49
C SER A 601 11.78 -18.17 -26.83
N SER A 602 11.09 -17.58 -27.77
CA SER A 602 11.22 -16.17 -28.09
C SER A 602 9.81 -15.58 -28.24
N THR A 603 9.58 -14.46 -27.54
CA THR A 603 8.28 -13.79 -27.53
C THR A 603 8.49 -12.31 -27.81
N VAL A 604 7.70 -11.76 -28.71
CA VAL A 604 7.59 -10.31 -28.92
C VAL A 604 6.23 -9.89 -28.43
N SER A 605 6.19 -8.88 -27.61
CA SER A 605 4.95 -8.33 -27.05
C SER A 605 4.85 -6.83 -27.24
N MET A 606 3.66 -6.33 -27.44
CA MET A 606 3.32 -4.93 -27.43
C MET A 606 2.31 -4.68 -26.32
N THR A 607 2.63 -3.76 -25.44
CA THR A 607 1.80 -3.40 -24.29
C THR A 607 1.44 -1.92 -24.33
N GLY A 608 0.26 -1.59 -23.91
CA GLY A 608 -0.16 -0.19 -23.86
C GLY A 608 -1.20 0.09 -22.78
N SER A 609 -1.36 1.37 -22.48
CA SER A 609 -2.45 1.88 -21.65
C SER A 609 -3.12 3.05 -22.34
N SER A 610 -4.43 3.16 -22.20
CA SER A 610 -5.25 4.23 -22.75
C SER A 610 -6.32 4.69 -21.76
N GLY A 611 -6.95 5.82 -22.04
CA GLY A 611 -7.89 6.49 -21.16
C GLY A 611 -7.22 7.58 -20.30
N GLU A 612 -7.98 8.56 -19.87
CA GLU A 612 -7.50 9.73 -19.09
C GLU A 612 -6.70 9.34 -17.84
N ASN A 613 -7.05 8.22 -17.20
CA ASN A 613 -6.38 7.70 -15.99
C ASN A 613 -5.66 6.38 -16.24
N SER A 614 -5.36 6.03 -17.50
CA SER A 614 -4.83 4.71 -17.88
C SER A 614 -5.75 3.57 -17.41
N ASP A 615 -7.06 3.76 -17.52
CA ASP A 615 -8.07 2.81 -17.02
C ASP A 615 -8.09 1.51 -17.81
N LEU A 616 -7.70 1.57 -19.09
CA LEU A 616 -7.57 0.42 -19.96
C LEU A 616 -6.10 0.10 -20.17
N SER A 617 -5.67 -1.10 -19.81
CA SER A 617 -4.37 -1.65 -20.15
C SER A 617 -4.54 -2.90 -21.01
N TRP A 618 -3.68 -3.05 -22.00
CA TRP A 618 -3.73 -4.12 -22.96
C TRP A 618 -2.35 -4.62 -23.34
N SER A 619 -2.26 -5.88 -23.73
CA SER A 619 -1.07 -6.42 -24.34
C SER A 619 -1.45 -7.44 -25.43
N VAL A 620 -0.63 -7.48 -26.47
CA VAL A 620 -0.68 -8.51 -27.51
C VAL A 620 0.70 -9.08 -27.67
N TYR A 621 0.80 -10.37 -27.97
CA TYR A 621 2.10 -11.02 -28.11
C TYR A 621 2.04 -12.18 -29.09
N GLY A 622 3.21 -12.50 -29.62
CA GLY A 622 3.43 -13.69 -30.42
C GLY A 622 4.84 -14.23 -30.18
N GLY A 623 4.96 -15.52 -30.24
CA GLY A 623 6.23 -16.18 -30.00
C GLY A 623 6.28 -17.60 -30.52
N TYR A 624 7.44 -18.20 -30.32
CA TYR A 624 7.62 -19.62 -30.60
C TYR A 624 8.39 -20.28 -29.46
N GLU A 625 8.15 -21.58 -29.24
CA GLU A 625 8.90 -22.41 -28.30
C GLU A 625 9.38 -23.70 -28.98
N ARG A 626 10.64 -24.04 -28.82
CA ARG A 626 11.23 -25.28 -29.38
C ARG A 626 11.77 -26.13 -28.24
N TYR A 627 11.30 -27.37 -28.15
CA TYR A 627 11.77 -28.37 -27.20
C TYR A 627 12.97 -29.14 -27.73
N ARG A 628 13.94 -29.46 -26.84
CA ARG A 628 15.22 -30.07 -27.21
C ARG A 628 15.15 -31.59 -27.46
N ASN A 629 14.12 -32.25 -26.90
CA ASN A 629 13.99 -33.71 -26.91
C ASN A 629 12.81 -34.24 -27.72
N SER A 630 12.20 -33.46 -28.59
CA SER A 630 11.19 -34.01 -29.48
C SER A 630 11.90 -34.73 -30.64
N ASN A 631 11.82 -36.06 -30.66
CA ASN A 631 12.23 -36.90 -31.79
C ASN A 631 11.37 -36.70 -33.05
N SER A 632 10.45 -35.80 -33.04
CA SER A 632 9.64 -35.36 -34.17
C SER A 632 10.22 -34.07 -34.75
N ASP A 633 10.47 -34.07 -36.04
CA ASP A 633 10.85 -32.96 -36.90
C ASP A 633 9.74 -31.90 -36.97
N SER A 634 8.96 -31.77 -35.91
CA SER A 634 7.83 -30.87 -35.79
C SER A 634 8.31 -29.42 -35.70
N SER A 635 7.76 -28.61 -36.58
CA SER A 635 7.81 -27.14 -36.52
C SER A 635 7.77 -26.62 -35.09
N ALA A 636 8.61 -25.67 -34.76
CA ALA A 636 8.59 -25.03 -33.44
C ALA A 636 7.18 -24.48 -33.15
N PRO A 637 6.50 -24.96 -32.09
CA PRO A 637 5.14 -24.53 -31.81
C PRO A 637 5.09 -23.02 -31.64
N THR A 638 4.17 -22.40 -32.37
CA THR A 638 3.91 -20.97 -32.31
C THR A 638 2.84 -20.65 -31.28
N THR A 639 2.99 -19.53 -30.61
CA THR A 639 1.99 -19.04 -29.66
C THR A 639 1.66 -17.59 -29.96
N PHE A 640 0.40 -17.22 -29.85
CA PHE A 640 -0.02 -15.83 -29.88
C PHE A 640 -1.17 -15.63 -28.89
N GLY A 641 -1.29 -14.41 -28.42
CA GLY A 641 -2.34 -14.08 -27.47
C GLY A 641 -2.42 -12.61 -27.13
N GLY A 642 -3.29 -12.31 -26.19
CA GLY A 642 -3.48 -10.96 -25.70
C GLY A 642 -4.17 -10.91 -24.36
N ASN A 643 -3.95 -9.81 -23.67
CA ASN A 643 -4.55 -9.50 -22.36
C ASN A 643 -5.20 -8.13 -22.42
N LEU A 644 -6.32 -8.01 -21.74
CA LEU A 644 -7.04 -6.76 -21.55
C LEU A 644 -7.41 -6.61 -20.08
N GLN A 645 -7.15 -5.45 -19.51
CA GLN A 645 -7.63 -5.08 -18.18
C GLN A 645 -8.31 -3.73 -18.23
N GLN A 646 -9.53 -3.67 -17.76
CA GLN A 646 -10.31 -2.44 -17.60
C GLN A 646 -10.57 -2.17 -16.12
N ASN A 647 -10.05 -1.06 -15.63
CA ASN A 647 -10.40 -0.55 -14.32
C ASN A 647 -11.74 0.20 -14.42
N THR A 648 -12.66 -0.15 -13.55
CA THR A 648 -13.99 0.44 -13.47
C THR A 648 -14.24 0.98 -12.06
N ARG A 649 -15.30 1.76 -11.89
CA ARG A 649 -15.72 2.23 -10.56
C ARG A 649 -16.07 1.10 -9.59
N PHE A 650 -16.33 -0.11 -10.07
CA PHE A 650 -16.70 -1.28 -9.25
C PHE A 650 -15.54 -2.24 -9.01
N GLY A 651 -14.41 -2.05 -9.68
CA GLY A 651 -13.26 -2.94 -9.63
C GLY A 651 -12.61 -3.13 -10.98
N ALA A 652 -11.72 -4.10 -11.10
CA ALA A 652 -11.01 -4.40 -12.33
C ALA A 652 -11.59 -5.65 -13.00
N LEU A 653 -11.80 -5.56 -14.32
CA LEU A 653 -12.16 -6.67 -15.19
C LEU A 653 -10.95 -7.04 -16.04
N ARG A 654 -10.72 -8.32 -16.25
CA ARG A 654 -9.61 -8.85 -17.04
C ARG A 654 -10.11 -9.88 -18.03
N ALA A 655 -9.51 -9.90 -19.20
CA ALA A 655 -9.71 -10.94 -20.19
C ALA A 655 -8.36 -11.30 -20.80
N ASN A 656 -8.11 -12.58 -21.03
CA ASN A 656 -6.96 -13.07 -21.77
C ASN A 656 -7.36 -14.15 -22.76
N TYR A 657 -6.61 -14.20 -23.84
CA TYR A 657 -6.73 -15.22 -24.87
C TYR A 657 -5.33 -15.64 -25.29
N ASP A 658 -5.12 -16.96 -25.34
CA ASP A 658 -3.87 -17.58 -25.73
C ASP A 658 -4.14 -18.74 -26.67
N GLN A 659 -3.38 -18.82 -27.76
CA GLN A 659 -3.45 -19.93 -28.70
C GLN A 659 -2.05 -20.38 -29.07
N GLY A 660 -1.80 -21.66 -28.95
CA GLY A 660 -0.67 -22.36 -29.51
C GLY A 660 -1.11 -23.37 -30.58
N ASP A 661 -0.16 -24.12 -31.11
CA ASP A 661 -0.44 -25.10 -32.18
C ASP A 661 -1.40 -26.20 -31.71
N ASN A 662 -1.32 -26.61 -30.46
CA ASN A 662 -2.08 -27.72 -29.89
C ASN A 662 -2.93 -27.36 -28.67
N TYR A 663 -3.07 -26.07 -28.35
CA TYR A 663 -3.91 -25.62 -27.24
C TYR A 663 -4.54 -24.25 -27.52
N ARG A 664 -5.67 -24.03 -26.87
CA ARG A 664 -6.36 -22.76 -26.79
C ARG A 664 -6.75 -22.49 -25.34
N GLN A 665 -6.51 -21.29 -24.86
CA GLN A 665 -6.86 -20.89 -23.50
C GLN A 665 -7.59 -19.55 -23.54
N GLU A 666 -8.68 -19.48 -22.79
CA GLU A 666 -9.46 -18.29 -22.56
C GLU A 666 -9.52 -18.04 -21.05
N GLY A 667 -9.38 -16.80 -20.64
CA GLY A 667 -9.48 -16.44 -19.23
C GLY A 667 -10.26 -15.17 -19.00
N LEU A 668 -11.05 -15.17 -17.95
CA LEU A 668 -11.78 -14.00 -17.47
C LEU A 668 -11.47 -13.79 -15.99
N GLY A 669 -11.28 -12.54 -15.61
CA GLY A 669 -11.03 -12.19 -14.23
C GLY A 669 -11.82 -10.98 -13.78
N ALA A 670 -12.21 -10.97 -12.53
CA ALA A 670 -12.85 -9.81 -11.88
C ALA A 670 -12.32 -9.66 -10.46
N SER A 671 -12.04 -8.44 -10.05
CA SER A 671 -11.65 -8.16 -8.68
C SER A 671 -12.25 -6.85 -8.19
N GLY A 672 -12.67 -6.80 -6.94
CA GLY A 672 -13.28 -5.62 -6.35
C GLY A 672 -13.60 -5.80 -4.87
N THR A 673 -14.21 -4.78 -4.29
CA THR A 673 -14.62 -4.74 -2.90
C THR A 673 -16.07 -4.27 -2.79
N LEU A 674 -16.85 -4.97 -1.99
CA LEU A 674 -18.19 -4.56 -1.57
C LEU A 674 -18.13 -4.15 -0.10
N VAL A 675 -18.66 -2.99 0.24
CA VAL A 675 -18.71 -2.47 1.62
C VAL A 675 -20.15 -2.19 2.01
N LEU A 676 -20.63 -2.88 3.04
CA LEU A 676 -21.93 -2.63 3.66
C LEU A 676 -21.70 -1.73 4.87
N HIS A 677 -22.35 -0.57 4.89
CA HIS A 677 -22.22 0.47 5.92
C HIS A 677 -23.59 1.12 6.21
N PRO A 678 -23.74 1.96 7.24
CA PRO A 678 -25.01 2.56 7.59
C PRO A 678 -25.70 3.34 6.47
N GLY A 679 -24.96 3.85 5.49
CA GLY A 679 -25.49 4.54 4.30
C GLY A 679 -25.87 3.61 3.13
N GLY A 680 -25.70 2.28 3.25
CA GLY A 680 -26.05 1.31 2.22
C GLY A 680 -24.90 0.41 1.79
N LEU A 681 -24.92 -0.03 0.52
CA LEU A 681 -23.91 -0.89 -0.10
C LEU A 681 -23.13 -0.10 -1.14
N THR A 682 -21.82 -0.03 -0.98
CA THR A 682 -20.91 0.60 -1.96
C THR A 682 -19.97 -0.45 -2.55
N ALA A 683 -19.84 -0.44 -3.88
CA ALA A 683 -18.88 -1.26 -4.61
C ALA A 683 -17.71 -0.39 -5.09
N GLY A 684 -16.51 -0.95 -5.10
CA GLY A 684 -15.31 -0.23 -5.52
C GLY A 684 -14.13 -1.13 -5.87
N PRO A 685 -12.97 -0.54 -6.17
CA PRO A 685 -11.74 -1.27 -6.46
C PRO A 685 -11.35 -2.22 -5.33
N TYR A 686 -10.50 -3.19 -5.65
CA TYR A 686 -9.96 -4.12 -4.66
C TYR A 686 -9.14 -3.37 -3.60
N THR A 687 -9.52 -3.49 -2.34
CA THR A 687 -8.94 -2.70 -1.25
C THR A 687 -7.81 -3.41 -0.53
N SER A 688 -6.91 -2.63 0.08
CA SER A 688 -5.99 -3.08 1.12
C SER A 688 -6.73 -3.33 2.43
N ASP A 689 -6.00 -3.72 3.50
CA ASP A 689 -6.62 -3.91 4.82
C ASP A 689 -7.09 -2.59 5.45
N THR A 690 -6.40 -1.48 5.13
CA THR A 690 -6.75 -0.13 5.57
C THR A 690 -7.17 0.69 4.35
N PHE A 691 -8.41 1.15 4.30
CA PHE A 691 -8.97 1.88 3.18
C PHE A 691 -9.98 2.94 3.65
N ALA A 692 -10.44 3.81 2.75
CA ALA A 692 -11.46 4.80 3.10
C ALA A 692 -12.79 4.55 2.41
N LEU A 693 -13.86 4.80 3.16
CA LEU A 693 -15.20 5.03 2.67
C LEU A 693 -15.42 6.54 2.62
N ILE A 694 -15.50 7.09 1.43
CA ILE A 694 -15.72 8.50 1.16
C ILE A 694 -17.23 8.74 1.12
N HIS A 695 -17.66 9.83 1.75
CA HIS A 695 -19.03 10.34 1.66
C HIS A 695 -19.01 11.81 1.21
N ALA A 696 -19.68 12.10 0.11
CA ALA A 696 -19.81 13.43 -0.48
C ALA A 696 -21.19 13.51 -1.12
N ASP A 697 -22.18 13.96 -0.34
CA ASP A 697 -23.57 14.02 -0.78
C ASP A 697 -23.74 14.96 -1.98
N GLY A 698 -24.49 14.54 -3.02
CA GLY A 698 -24.66 15.27 -4.26
C GLY A 698 -23.43 15.35 -5.18
N ALA A 699 -22.25 14.88 -4.77
CA ALA A 699 -21.03 14.92 -5.57
C ALA A 699 -20.90 13.73 -6.56
N GLN A 700 -22.01 13.20 -7.05
CA GLN A 700 -22.01 12.10 -8.02
C GLN A 700 -21.13 12.43 -9.23
N GLY A 701 -20.24 11.51 -9.59
CA GLY A 701 -19.32 11.67 -10.71
C GLY A 701 -17.95 12.25 -10.32
N ALA A 702 -17.76 12.76 -9.10
CA ALA A 702 -16.45 13.16 -8.60
C ALA A 702 -15.49 11.96 -8.57
N ILE A 703 -14.27 12.14 -9.11
CA ILE A 703 -13.27 11.08 -9.22
C ILE A 703 -12.41 11.09 -7.97
N VAL A 704 -12.20 9.93 -7.36
CA VAL A 704 -11.28 9.78 -6.24
C VAL A 704 -9.85 9.74 -6.77
N GLN A 705 -9.02 10.70 -6.38
CA GLN A 705 -7.60 10.69 -6.78
C GLN A 705 -6.91 9.46 -6.17
N ASN A 706 -6.06 8.79 -6.97
CA ASN A 706 -5.43 7.51 -6.63
C ASN A 706 -6.42 6.38 -6.29
N GLY A 707 -7.69 6.52 -6.70
CA GLY A 707 -8.77 5.60 -6.41
C GLY A 707 -8.88 4.43 -7.38
N GLN A 708 -7.94 4.22 -8.31
CA GLN A 708 -7.98 3.12 -9.29
C GLN A 708 -9.30 3.06 -10.10
N GLY A 709 -9.82 4.20 -10.50
CA GLY A 709 -11.10 4.30 -11.22
C GLY A 709 -12.32 4.53 -10.32
N ALA A 710 -12.14 4.67 -9.02
CA ALA A 710 -13.23 4.95 -8.08
C ALA A 710 -13.86 6.31 -8.34
N VAL A 711 -15.19 6.34 -8.33
CA VAL A 711 -16.01 7.52 -8.59
C VAL A 711 -17.14 7.55 -7.57
N VAL A 712 -17.47 8.74 -7.07
CA VAL A 712 -18.61 8.93 -6.17
C VAL A 712 -19.89 8.48 -6.88
N ASP A 713 -20.61 7.57 -6.26
CA ASP A 713 -21.83 6.97 -6.79
C ASP A 713 -23.05 7.90 -6.62
N ARG A 714 -24.22 7.41 -7.04
CA ARG A 714 -25.48 8.17 -6.94
C ARG A 714 -25.95 8.42 -5.50
N PHE A 715 -25.40 7.69 -4.54
CA PHE A 715 -25.73 7.81 -3.12
C PHE A 715 -24.71 8.64 -2.36
N GLY A 716 -23.74 9.24 -3.09
CA GLY A 716 -22.69 10.07 -2.51
C GLY A 716 -21.52 9.29 -1.92
N TYR A 717 -21.36 7.99 -2.24
CA TYR A 717 -20.30 7.16 -1.68
C TYR A 717 -19.26 6.73 -2.71
N ALA A 718 -18.02 6.58 -2.25
CA ALA A 718 -16.92 6.00 -3.03
C ALA A 718 -15.93 5.27 -2.11
N ILE A 719 -15.08 4.41 -2.67
CA ILE A 719 -14.03 3.70 -1.95
C ILE A 719 -12.66 4.17 -2.44
N LEU A 720 -11.82 4.68 -1.53
CA LEU A 720 -10.39 4.84 -1.79
C LEU A 720 -9.67 3.56 -1.33
N PRO A 721 -9.06 2.78 -2.23
CA PRO A 721 -8.71 1.39 -1.96
C PRO A 721 -7.56 1.19 -0.98
N SER A 722 -6.74 2.19 -0.74
CA SER A 722 -5.58 2.03 0.14
C SER A 722 -5.25 3.30 0.91
N LEU A 723 -5.04 3.13 2.21
CA LEU A 723 -4.52 4.15 3.11
C LEU A 723 -3.31 3.59 3.87
N SER A 724 -2.37 4.45 4.18
CA SER A 724 -1.22 4.13 5.03
C SER A 724 -1.63 4.23 6.51
N PRO A 725 -1.61 3.13 7.28
CA PRO A 725 -1.98 3.19 8.69
C PRO A 725 -0.99 4.00 9.53
N TYR A 726 -1.50 4.69 10.54
CA TYR A 726 -0.74 5.54 11.47
C TYR A 726 0.06 6.65 10.78
N ARG A 727 -0.44 7.15 9.65
CA ARG A 727 0.13 8.26 8.89
C ARG A 727 -0.96 9.18 8.38
N VAL A 728 -0.62 10.43 8.13
CA VAL A 728 -1.51 11.36 7.45
C VAL A 728 -1.69 10.89 6.01
N ASN A 729 -2.93 10.71 5.62
CA ASN A 729 -3.35 10.42 4.26
C ASN A 729 -4.18 11.59 3.74
N ASN A 730 -3.85 12.10 2.58
CA ASN A 730 -4.64 13.10 1.88
C ASN A 730 -5.63 12.40 0.96
N VAL A 731 -6.91 12.61 1.21
CA VAL A 731 -8.00 12.10 0.36
C VAL A 731 -8.53 13.27 -0.46
N THR A 732 -8.44 13.17 -1.77
CA THR A 732 -8.80 14.28 -2.68
C THR A 732 -9.82 13.81 -3.71
N LEU A 733 -10.81 14.64 -3.97
CA LEU A 733 -11.81 14.46 -5.01
C LEU A 733 -11.56 15.43 -6.17
N ASP A 734 -11.57 14.90 -7.38
CA ASP A 734 -11.54 15.68 -8.62
C ASP A 734 -12.97 15.91 -9.12
N THR A 735 -13.36 17.17 -9.19
CA THR A 735 -14.73 17.58 -9.49
C THR A 735 -15.02 17.74 -11.00
N ARG A 736 -14.03 17.55 -11.87
CA ARG A 736 -14.18 17.81 -13.32
C ARG A 736 -15.31 17.04 -13.99
N LYS A 737 -15.63 15.84 -13.49
CA LYS A 737 -16.73 14.99 -13.98
C LYS A 737 -17.93 14.95 -13.03
N MET A 738 -17.91 15.81 -12.01
CA MET A 738 -19.04 15.95 -11.07
C MET A 738 -20.24 16.58 -11.76
N ARG A 739 -21.44 16.20 -11.36
CA ARG A 739 -22.66 16.89 -11.82
C ARG A 739 -22.68 18.33 -11.37
N SER A 740 -23.34 19.17 -12.14
CA SER A 740 -23.38 20.62 -11.92
C SER A 740 -24.24 21.07 -10.73
N ASP A 741 -24.92 20.14 -10.06
CA ASP A 741 -25.94 20.41 -9.02
C ASP A 741 -25.35 20.48 -7.60
N ALA A 742 -24.06 20.28 -7.44
CA ALA A 742 -23.37 20.38 -6.16
C ALA A 742 -21.94 20.95 -6.34
N GLU A 743 -21.40 21.48 -5.25
CA GLU A 743 -20.04 21.98 -5.17
C GLU A 743 -19.39 21.51 -3.87
N LEU A 744 -18.13 21.12 -3.92
CA LEU A 744 -17.37 20.75 -2.73
C LEU A 744 -16.86 22.02 -2.04
N THR A 745 -17.10 22.15 -0.74
CA THR A 745 -16.53 23.23 0.08
C THR A 745 -15.04 23.10 0.32
N GLY A 746 -14.48 21.90 0.05
CA GLY A 746 -13.04 21.63 0.10
C GLY A 746 -12.74 20.36 -0.67
N GLY A 747 -11.73 20.38 -1.54
CA GLY A 747 -11.38 19.26 -2.43
C GLY A 747 -10.50 18.20 -1.79
N SER A 748 -9.95 18.43 -0.59
CA SER A 748 -9.03 17.50 0.10
C SER A 748 -9.34 17.42 1.58
N GLN A 749 -9.22 16.22 2.14
CA GLN A 749 -9.38 15.92 3.56
C GLN A 749 -8.19 15.07 4.04
N GLN A 750 -7.79 15.26 5.30
CA GLN A 750 -6.69 14.51 5.91
C GLN A 750 -7.24 13.52 6.95
N ILE A 751 -6.68 12.31 6.97
CA ILE A 751 -7.07 11.29 7.92
C ILE A 751 -5.89 10.42 8.32
N VAL A 752 -5.85 9.97 9.57
CA VAL A 752 -4.82 9.07 10.13
C VAL A 752 -5.49 7.81 10.64
N PRO A 753 -5.61 6.75 9.83
CA PRO A 753 -6.32 5.54 10.24
C PRO A 753 -5.47 4.61 11.10
N TYR A 754 -6.10 3.88 12.01
CA TYR A 754 -5.53 2.64 12.56
C TYR A 754 -5.31 1.59 11.47
N ALA A 755 -4.36 0.68 11.66
CA ALA A 755 -4.21 -0.47 10.78
C ALA A 755 -5.49 -1.31 10.74
N GLY A 756 -5.97 -1.62 9.53
CA GLY A 756 -7.20 -2.36 9.29
C GLY A 756 -8.49 -1.55 9.49
N ALA A 757 -8.42 -0.25 9.74
CA ALA A 757 -9.58 0.63 9.82
C ALA A 757 -10.19 0.88 8.44
N ILE A 758 -11.52 1.04 8.42
CA ILE A 758 -12.29 1.56 7.29
C ILE A 758 -12.57 3.03 7.61
N ALA A 759 -11.64 3.89 7.23
CA ALA A 759 -11.71 5.30 7.57
C ALA A 759 -12.90 5.98 6.88
N ARG A 760 -13.71 6.75 7.61
CA ARG A 760 -14.81 7.51 7.03
C ARG A 760 -14.35 8.94 6.75
N VAL A 761 -14.37 9.32 5.47
CA VAL A 761 -13.97 10.67 5.03
C VAL A 761 -15.19 11.37 4.47
N ASN A 762 -15.62 12.43 5.15
CA ASN A 762 -16.79 13.21 4.74
C ASN A 762 -16.33 14.49 4.06
N PHE A 763 -16.86 14.74 2.87
CA PHE A 763 -16.70 16.01 2.17
C PHE A 763 -18.00 16.82 2.31
N ALA A 764 -17.89 18.04 2.79
CA ALA A 764 -19.00 18.96 2.83
C ALA A 764 -19.29 19.45 1.42
N THR A 765 -20.56 19.42 1.04
CA THR A 765 -21.04 19.85 -0.28
C THR A 765 -22.12 20.91 -0.12
N ILE A 766 -22.16 21.84 -1.03
CA ILE A 766 -23.26 22.79 -1.20
C ILE A 766 -24.07 22.30 -2.39
N SER A 767 -25.28 21.81 -2.16
CA SER A 767 -26.18 21.32 -3.20
C SER A 767 -27.06 22.47 -3.71
N GLY A 768 -27.39 22.42 -5.00
CA GLY A 768 -28.29 23.36 -5.63
C GLY A 768 -27.84 23.83 -7.01
N LYS A 769 -28.72 24.49 -7.75
CA LYS A 769 -28.40 25.10 -9.03
C LYS A 769 -27.44 26.29 -8.83
N ALA A 770 -26.46 26.39 -9.70
CA ALA A 770 -25.59 27.55 -9.75
C ALA A 770 -26.37 28.72 -10.32
N VAL A 771 -26.47 29.79 -9.55
CA VAL A 771 -27.23 31.02 -9.91
C VAL A 771 -26.34 32.24 -9.84
N LEU A 772 -26.33 33.01 -10.89
CA LEU A 772 -25.69 34.31 -10.92
C LEU A 772 -26.78 35.37 -10.84
N ILE A 773 -26.83 36.13 -9.75
CA ILE A 773 -27.83 37.13 -9.48
C ILE A 773 -27.20 38.51 -9.61
N SER A 774 -27.62 39.31 -10.56
CA SER A 774 -27.29 40.75 -10.63
C SER A 774 -28.25 41.52 -9.73
N VAL A 775 -27.71 42.13 -8.68
CA VAL A 775 -28.47 42.76 -7.62
C VAL A 775 -28.30 44.27 -7.69
N LYS A 776 -29.42 44.99 -7.61
CA LYS A 776 -29.45 46.45 -7.48
C LYS A 776 -30.24 46.83 -6.21
N MET A 777 -29.87 47.92 -5.63
CA MET A 777 -30.64 48.58 -4.57
C MET A 777 -31.84 49.32 -5.12
N PRO A 778 -32.90 49.63 -4.34
CA PRO A 778 -34.06 50.39 -4.82
C PRO A 778 -33.72 51.81 -5.36
N ASP A 779 -32.63 52.41 -4.88
CA ASP A 779 -32.10 53.69 -5.31
C ASP A 779 -31.22 53.61 -6.59
N GLY A 780 -31.09 52.38 -7.16
CA GLY A 780 -30.26 52.13 -8.34
C GLY A 780 -28.80 51.85 -8.02
N GLY A 781 -28.37 52.01 -6.77
CA GLY A 781 -27.05 51.58 -6.27
C GLY A 781 -26.86 50.08 -6.31
N ILE A 782 -25.64 49.61 -6.02
CA ILE A 782 -25.31 48.19 -5.93
C ILE A 782 -24.81 47.88 -4.51
N PRO A 783 -25.09 46.65 -3.97
CA PRO A 783 -24.53 46.27 -2.71
C PRO A 783 -22.99 46.24 -2.76
N PRO A 784 -22.30 46.56 -1.65
CA PRO A 784 -20.85 46.58 -1.62
C PRO A 784 -20.23 45.23 -2.00
N MET A 785 -19.18 45.32 -2.83
CA MET A 785 -18.35 44.13 -3.15
C MET A 785 -17.77 43.55 -1.86
N GLY A 786 -17.77 42.21 -1.75
CA GLY A 786 -17.33 41.52 -0.55
C GLY A 786 -18.38 41.40 0.56
N ALA A 787 -19.61 41.92 0.34
CA ALA A 787 -20.70 41.67 1.28
C ALA A 787 -21.06 40.17 1.34
N ASP A 788 -21.24 39.64 2.54
CA ASP A 788 -21.62 38.25 2.76
C ASP A 788 -23.05 37.97 2.31
N VAL A 789 -23.28 36.81 1.73
CA VAL A 789 -24.60 36.36 1.29
C VAL A 789 -25.01 35.09 2.08
N PHE A 790 -26.13 35.18 2.78
CA PHE A 790 -26.67 34.10 3.58
C PHE A 790 -27.97 33.56 2.96
N ASN A 791 -28.18 32.25 3.08
CA ASN A 791 -29.48 31.63 2.75
C ASN A 791 -30.52 31.86 3.87
N GLY A 792 -31.76 31.38 3.66
CA GLY A 792 -32.84 31.48 4.66
C GLY A 792 -32.58 30.77 5.99
N GLU A 793 -31.57 29.88 6.03
CA GLU A 793 -31.13 29.12 7.22
C GLU A 793 -29.97 29.82 7.96
N GLY A 794 -29.50 30.95 7.44
CA GLY A 794 -28.37 31.70 8.01
C GLY A 794 -26.99 31.15 7.64
N THR A 795 -26.93 30.23 6.69
CA THR A 795 -25.65 29.72 6.17
C THR A 795 -25.07 30.68 5.14
N ASN A 796 -23.79 31.01 5.26
CA ASN A 796 -23.09 31.81 4.24
C ASN A 796 -22.92 30.96 2.97
N ILE A 797 -23.49 31.40 1.85
CA ILE A 797 -23.48 30.67 0.57
C ILE A 797 -22.74 31.43 -0.55
N GLY A 798 -22.13 32.55 -0.23
CA GLY A 798 -21.38 33.34 -1.20
C GLY A 798 -21.11 34.78 -0.77
N MET A 799 -20.62 35.57 -1.71
CA MET A 799 -20.35 36.97 -1.51
C MET A 799 -20.77 37.80 -2.76
N VAL A 800 -20.98 39.08 -2.56
CA VAL A 800 -21.22 40.02 -3.65
C VAL A 800 -19.91 40.31 -4.40
N GLY A 801 -19.87 39.98 -5.67
CA GLY A 801 -18.77 40.25 -6.57
C GLY A 801 -18.86 41.64 -7.24
N GLN A 802 -18.10 41.83 -8.31
CA GLN A 802 -18.11 43.08 -9.12
C GLN A 802 -19.53 43.38 -9.66
N SER A 803 -19.86 44.67 -9.75
CA SER A 803 -21.13 45.16 -10.32
C SER A 803 -22.37 44.58 -9.63
N GLY A 804 -22.29 44.20 -8.32
CA GLY A 804 -23.42 43.67 -7.59
C GLY A 804 -23.82 42.23 -8.01
N GLN A 805 -22.92 41.50 -8.59
CA GLN A 805 -23.17 40.12 -8.96
C GLN A 805 -22.95 39.17 -7.75
N ILE A 806 -23.91 38.29 -7.50
CA ILE A 806 -23.86 37.26 -6.48
C ILE A 806 -23.82 35.92 -7.20
N TYR A 807 -22.77 35.16 -7.00
CA TYR A 807 -22.76 33.73 -7.32
C TYR A 807 -23.17 32.97 -6.09
N ALA A 808 -24.21 32.14 -6.21
CA ALA A 808 -24.72 31.33 -5.14
C ALA A 808 -25.23 29.98 -5.66
N ARG A 809 -25.17 28.95 -4.81
CA ARG A 809 -25.86 27.70 -5.06
C ARG A 809 -27.15 27.67 -4.27
N ILE A 810 -28.24 27.40 -4.98
CA ILE A 810 -29.60 27.47 -4.42
C ILE A 810 -30.30 26.15 -4.65
N ALA A 811 -30.73 25.53 -3.55
CA ALA A 811 -31.40 24.22 -3.57
C ALA A 811 -32.94 24.33 -3.64
N HIS A 812 -33.50 25.42 -3.20
CA HIS A 812 -34.96 25.64 -3.14
C HIS A 812 -35.49 26.47 -4.31
N PRO A 813 -36.67 26.12 -4.87
CA PRO A 813 -37.21 26.84 -6.03
C PRO A 813 -37.58 28.29 -5.74
N SER A 814 -37.84 28.64 -4.48
CA SER A 814 -38.12 30.00 -4.06
C SER A 814 -37.60 30.29 -2.67
N GLY A 815 -37.26 31.50 -2.39
CA GLY A 815 -36.73 31.92 -1.09
C GLY A 815 -36.19 33.33 -1.10
N SER A 816 -35.39 33.66 -0.09
CA SER A 816 -34.71 34.96 -0.02
C SER A 816 -33.27 34.80 0.45
N LEU A 817 -32.37 35.61 -0.07
CA LEU A 817 -30.99 35.72 0.34
C LEU A 817 -30.80 36.99 1.15
N LEU A 818 -30.07 36.91 2.24
CA LEU A 818 -29.69 38.05 3.06
C LEU A 818 -28.27 38.48 2.64
N VAL A 819 -28.14 39.69 2.12
CA VAL A 819 -26.86 40.33 1.79
C VAL A 819 -26.48 41.25 2.94
N ARG A 820 -25.29 41.02 3.53
CA ARG A 820 -24.84 41.77 4.71
C ARG A 820 -23.40 42.25 4.53
N TRP A 821 -23.20 43.56 4.78
CA TRP A 821 -21.88 44.23 4.69
C TRP A 821 -21.45 44.94 5.98
N GLY A 822 -22.20 44.70 7.08
CA GLY A 822 -21.91 45.29 8.38
C GLY A 822 -22.89 44.81 9.44
N THR A 823 -22.78 45.33 10.66
CA THR A 823 -23.62 44.97 11.80
C THR A 823 -24.88 45.83 11.98
N GLY A 824 -24.94 46.99 11.29
CA GLY A 824 -26.05 47.90 11.37
C GLY A 824 -27.29 47.46 10.56
N ALA A 825 -28.48 47.90 10.96
CA ALA A 825 -29.72 47.60 10.23
C ALA A 825 -29.71 48.15 8.77
N ASN A 826 -29.04 49.26 8.54
CA ASN A 826 -28.85 49.80 7.19
C ASN A 826 -27.74 49.15 6.36
N GLN A 827 -27.04 48.16 6.92
CA GLN A 827 -25.92 47.45 6.28
C GLN A 827 -26.30 46.05 5.84
N ARG A 828 -27.57 45.85 5.55
CA ARG A 828 -28.11 44.57 5.05
C ARG A 828 -29.32 44.81 4.15
N CYS A 829 -29.53 43.89 3.23
CA CYS A 829 -30.72 43.85 2.37
C CYS A 829 -31.09 42.41 2.01
N ARG A 830 -32.33 42.21 1.58
CA ARG A 830 -32.89 40.91 1.24
C ARG A 830 -33.23 40.82 -0.25
N VAL A 831 -32.81 39.75 -0.87
CA VAL A 831 -33.04 39.43 -2.29
C VAL A 831 -34.00 38.25 -2.40
N ALA A 832 -35.22 38.49 -2.84
CA ALA A 832 -36.18 37.41 -3.11
C ALA A 832 -35.90 36.79 -4.49
N TYR A 833 -35.94 35.45 -4.55
CA TYR A 833 -35.71 34.70 -5.78
C TYR A 833 -36.81 33.68 -6.02
N GLN A 834 -37.00 33.35 -7.31
CA GLN A 834 -37.82 32.23 -7.78
C GLN A 834 -37.08 31.59 -8.96
N LEU A 835 -36.87 30.27 -8.89
CA LEU A 835 -36.07 29.50 -9.83
C LEU A 835 -36.88 28.36 -10.44
N ASP A 836 -36.66 28.10 -11.70
CA ASP A 836 -37.04 26.84 -12.33
C ASP A 836 -35.90 25.83 -12.20
N LEU A 837 -35.98 24.92 -11.23
CA LEU A 837 -34.96 23.91 -10.98
C LEU A 837 -34.95 22.80 -12.04
N HIS A 838 -35.97 22.71 -12.91
CA HIS A 838 -36.05 21.69 -13.96
C HIS A 838 -35.30 22.04 -15.25
N THR A 839 -34.81 23.27 -15.35
CA THR A 839 -34.00 23.67 -16.52
C THR A 839 -32.72 22.89 -16.64
N LYS A 840 -32.32 22.54 -17.87
CA LYS A 840 -31.06 21.86 -18.16
C LYS A 840 -29.86 22.79 -18.25
N GLU A 841 -30.06 24.08 -18.10
CA GLU A 841 -28.98 25.06 -18.14
C GLU A 841 -28.04 24.88 -16.93
N PRO A 842 -26.71 24.93 -17.12
CA PRO A 842 -25.74 24.77 -16.04
C PRO A 842 -25.75 25.96 -15.06
N PHE A 843 -26.16 27.16 -15.55
CA PHE A 843 -26.25 28.39 -14.79
C PHE A 843 -27.59 29.09 -15.02
N LEU A 844 -28.16 29.62 -13.92
CA LEU A 844 -29.31 30.48 -14.00
C LEU A 844 -28.91 31.94 -13.79
N TYR A 845 -29.44 32.83 -14.62
CA TYR A 845 -29.18 34.26 -14.51
C TYR A 845 -30.45 34.97 -14.01
N LEU A 846 -30.32 35.75 -12.92
CA LEU A 846 -31.41 36.54 -12.37
C LEU A 846 -31.00 37.98 -12.22
N ASN A 847 -31.94 38.86 -12.50
CA ASN A 847 -31.84 40.29 -12.15
C ASN A 847 -32.84 40.59 -11.03
N LYS A 848 -32.35 41.03 -9.88
CA LYS A 848 -33.18 41.23 -8.68
C LYS A 848 -32.86 42.54 -7.98
N ILE A 849 -33.82 43.00 -7.21
CA ILE A 849 -33.68 44.18 -6.34
C ILE A 849 -33.43 43.67 -4.91
N CYS A 850 -32.46 44.28 -4.23
CA CYS A 850 -32.20 44.04 -2.82
C CYS A 850 -32.98 45.01 -1.97
N GLU A 851 -34.03 44.56 -1.34
CA GLU A 851 -34.90 45.39 -0.49
C GLU A 851 -34.23 45.58 0.89
N LYS A 852 -34.23 46.80 1.41
CA LYS A 852 -33.73 47.05 2.78
C LYS A 852 -34.63 46.33 3.78
N GLU A 853 -34.01 45.70 4.73
CA GLU A 853 -34.68 44.92 5.78
C GLU A 853 -35.19 45.86 6.85
#